data_72a4eb62cedf397d238b98efecf02b8d
#
_entry.id   72a4eb62cedf397d238b98efecf02b8d
#
_cell.length_a   1.000
_cell.length_b   1.000
_cell.length_c   1.000
_cell.angle_alpha   90.00
_cell.angle_beta   90.00
_cell.angle_gamma   90.00
#
_symmetry.space_group_name_H-M   'P 1'
#
loop_
_entity.id
_entity.type
_entity.pdbx_description
1 polymer ?
#
loop_
_entity_poly.entity_id
_entity_poly.type
_entity_poly.pdbx_seq_one_letter_code
_entity_poly.pdbx_strand_id
1 'polypeptide(L)'
;MAKQDGGTAPSVTADALRVNGLNDSAIRATSAAIGANLHAKAGAALAGSFMYNSITADNEAYVDGATLTLRGNEEKDKDGKNIDESLTVRAENDATILNIAASGSGATKGFSGAGQISLNWVDDKTDAHVKDSTVKAKEATTIEAKDKGKIDSYTGAVSVSTHSSAVGAAIGVNLIEGDTKAYLENSEVAGTAEGEKAGKLAVTSDEASQITSIIASGALADKVATSFSASGNWIHTTTDAHVDSGKAMKTGALTIDAENHSNATLGVGTGAISNTAVGASVAVMVNDSDVKASLSGDAKKEKTIEADGISVKADNAYNGSAKDSDSDSTAKTVAVGFAAGAAKFAGSGSVTVNVISQKADASIGKGNYQAGNQGVDVDAKNTARLFGLAGGLGINLGGTGIGAAADVQTYKGHTYASIEDGAKLSKASSVRVNAESEEDLTSVAATIATGDTFAGAGAAGLHVISTDTKAYIGNQEDKEITEAGKAELIEAGAVSVTAKDTTKLTTSGGSGAVSGTAAGGLSAAVEVVQKKASAYVGNHASIGGESLTVQAENTSDSTTAAAGLGVGGTAGVAGAASETFVTHTTDAHVGRAANVTTSGDADVKAVSSFKQGAGAGGVGGSGTVGIGLANSTVSMSADTKAHVDGGAKVTGKNVRVAADHTTDITYATIAGGLAGTAAINGAVGVNVLDTKTKAYTEDNTELTATGTADTDGIAITASDATKLHGGNGGASIG
;
A
#
# COMPACT_ATOMS: atom_id res chain seq x y z
N MET A 1 -27.35 -23.01 -6.86
CA MET A 1 -27.90 -24.35 -7.22
C MET A 1 -27.06 -25.40 -6.51
N ALA A 2 -27.63 -26.21 -5.64
CA ALA A 2 -26.87 -27.15 -4.83
C ALA A 2 -27.51 -28.54 -4.79
N LYS A 3 -26.65 -29.55 -4.60
CA LYS A 3 -27.09 -30.94 -4.31
C LYS A 3 -27.50 -31.01 -2.84
N GLN A 4 -28.72 -31.44 -2.58
CA GLN A 4 -29.16 -31.75 -1.21
C GLN A 4 -28.54 -33.07 -0.71
N ASP A 5 -28.28 -33.18 0.57
CA ASP A 5 -27.74 -34.38 1.20
C ASP A 5 -28.61 -35.64 0.87
N GLY A 6 -27.99 -36.66 0.27
CA GLY A 6 -28.64 -37.86 -0.16
C GLY A 6 -29.45 -37.75 -1.47
N GLY A 7 -29.50 -36.59 -2.13
CA GLY A 7 -30.18 -36.37 -3.39
C GLY A 7 -29.35 -36.74 -4.64
N THR A 8 -29.99 -36.84 -5.80
CA THR A 8 -29.29 -36.90 -7.09
C THR A 8 -28.75 -35.53 -7.46
N ALA A 9 -27.55 -35.49 -8.09
CA ALA A 9 -26.97 -34.24 -8.58
C ALA A 9 -27.93 -33.53 -9.55
N PRO A 10 -28.18 -32.21 -9.40
CA PRO A 10 -28.99 -31.48 -10.38
C PRO A 10 -28.30 -31.47 -11.75
N SER A 11 -29.10 -31.66 -12.81
CA SER A 11 -28.61 -31.62 -14.18
C SER A 11 -29.34 -30.53 -14.97
N VAL A 12 -28.57 -29.68 -15.66
CA VAL A 12 -29.11 -28.61 -16.50
C VAL A 12 -28.55 -28.73 -17.89
N THR A 13 -29.46 -28.71 -18.88
CA THR A 13 -29.10 -28.61 -20.29
C THR A 13 -29.77 -27.37 -20.87
N ALA A 14 -28.97 -26.41 -21.31
CA ALA A 14 -29.43 -25.10 -21.81
C ALA A 14 -28.43 -24.54 -22.84
N ASP A 15 -28.76 -23.44 -23.45
CA ASP A 15 -27.80 -22.70 -24.27
C ASP A 15 -26.85 -21.88 -23.37
N ALA A 16 -27.38 -21.22 -22.35
CA ALA A 16 -26.61 -20.53 -21.33
C ALA A 16 -27.27 -20.62 -19.93
N LEU A 17 -26.48 -20.47 -18.86
CA LEU A 17 -26.96 -20.41 -17.48
C LEU A 17 -26.35 -19.17 -16.78
N ARG A 18 -27.19 -18.39 -16.12
CA ARG A 18 -26.76 -17.27 -15.28
C ARG A 18 -27.28 -17.47 -13.86
N VAL A 19 -26.38 -17.37 -12.89
CA VAL A 19 -26.66 -17.42 -11.46
C VAL A 19 -26.14 -16.11 -10.86
N ASN A 20 -27.04 -15.23 -10.43
CA ASN A 20 -26.68 -13.93 -9.92
C ASN A 20 -27.17 -13.75 -8.48
N GLY A 21 -26.27 -13.32 -7.58
CA GLY A 21 -26.57 -12.70 -6.30
C GLY A 21 -26.28 -11.21 -6.40
N LEU A 22 -27.26 -10.36 -6.15
CA LEU A 22 -27.11 -8.90 -6.26
C LEU A 22 -27.62 -8.26 -4.97
N ASN A 23 -26.79 -7.45 -4.34
CA ASN A 23 -27.14 -6.63 -3.19
C ASN A 23 -26.76 -5.18 -3.43
N ASP A 24 -27.69 -4.26 -3.16
CA ASP A 24 -27.46 -2.81 -3.17
C ASP A 24 -28.07 -2.23 -1.89
N SER A 25 -27.20 -1.84 -0.96
CA SER A 25 -27.57 -1.40 0.38
C SER A 25 -27.08 0.03 0.65
N ALA A 26 -27.98 0.92 1.05
CA ALA A 26 -27.60 2.31 1.29
C ALA A 26 -28.23 2.86 2.58
N ILE A 27 -27.39 3.49 3.40
CA ILE A 27 -27.81 4.30 4.54
C ILE A 27 -27.48 5.77 4.26
N ARG A 28 -28.49 6.66 4.36
CA ARG A 28 -28.31 8.11 4.33
C ARG A 28 -28.80 8.67 5.64
N ALA A 29 -27.91 9.08 6.52
CA ALA A 29 -28.20 9.52 7.86
C ALA A 29 -27.78 10.98 8.08
N THR A 30 -28.66 11.75 8.71
CA THR A 30 -28.38 13.14 9.07
C THR A 30 -28.76 13.38 10.52
N SER A 31 -27.87 14.02 11.28
CA SER A 31 -28.10 14.39 12.68
C SER A 31 -27.71 15.85 12.91
N ALA A 32 -28.55 16.58 13.63
CA ALA A 32 -28.26 17.93 14.04
C ALA A 32 -28.69 18.18 15.50
N ALA A 33 -27.87 18.90 16.27
CA ALA A 33 -28.21 19.34 17.62
C ALA A 33 -27.84 20.81 17.81
N ILE A 34 -28.77 21.60 18.38
CA ILE A 34 -28.55 23.02 18.67
C ILE A 34 -28.89 23.30 20.11
N GLY A 35 -27.97 23.95 20.85
CA GLY A 35 -28.19 24.40 22.22
C GLY A 35 -27.97 25.92 22.32
N ALA A 36 -28.89 26.66 22.93
CA ALA A 36 -28.72 28.10 23.11
C ALA A 36 -29.10 28.55 24.54
N ASN A 37 -28.27 29.39 25.14
CA ASN A 37 -28.58 30.08 26.41
C ASN A 37 -28.37 31.59 26.23
N LEU A 38 -29.47 32.29 25.96
CA LEU A 38 -29.49 33.72 25.68
C LEU A 38 -29.78 34.59 26.91
N HIS A 39 -29.90 34.01 28.10
CA HIS A 39 -30.23 34.74 29.32
C HIS A 39 -29.04 35.55 29.82
N ALA A 40 -29.36 36.69 30.44
CA ALA A 40 -28.38 37.62 31.02
C ALA A 40 -27.68 37.09 32.31
N LYS A 41 -28.16 35.96 32.92
CA LYS A 41 -27.54 35.28 34.05
C LYS A 41 -26.65 34.13 33.55
N ALA A 42 -25.63 33.79 34.33
CA ALA A 42 -24.73 32.66 34.04
C ALA A 42 -25.55 31.35 33.91
N GLY A 43 -25.33 30.63 32.82
CA GLY A 43 -25.97 29.34 32.55
C GLY A 43 -25.18 28.56 31.49
N ALA A 44 -25.49 27.30 31.26
CA ALA A 44 -24.85 26.49 30.28
C ALA A 44 -25.71 26.32 29.01
N ALA A 45 -25.07 26.28 27.84
CA ALA A 45 -25.64 25.82 26.58
C ALA A 45 -24.91 24.58 26.12
N LEU A 46 -25.61 23.46 26.00
CA LEU A 46 -25.04 22.19 25.57
C LEU A 46 -25.79 21.68 24.35
N ALA A 47 -25.06 21.22 23.36
CA ALA A 47 -25.59 20.53 22.20
C ALA A 47 -24.71 19.30 21.91
N GLY A 48 -25.35 18.20 21.60
CA GLY A 48 -24.62 17.00 21.22
C GLY A 48 -25.51 16.02 20.48
N SER A 49 -24.94 15.30 19.55
CA SER A 49 -25.59 14.16 18.93
C SER A 49 -24.63 12.99 18.74
N PHE A 50 -25.21 11.80 18.70
CA PHE A 50 -24.52 10.55 18.45
C PHE A 50 -25.20 9.86 17.27
N MET A 51 -24.40 9.32 16.36
CA MET A 51 -24.89 8.59 15.22
C MET A 51 -24.11 7.29 15.06
N TYR A 52 -24.85 6.21 14.84
CA TYR A 52 -24.32 4.89 14.53
C TYR A 52 -25.03 4.34 13.29
N ASN A 53 -24.28 3.98 12.28
CA ASN A 53 -24.76 3.39 11.05
C ASN A 53 -23.99 2.09 10.78
N SER A 54 -24.71 1.01 10.46
CA SER A 54 -24.09 -0.27 10.11
C SER A 54 -24.82 -0.92 8.95
N ILE A 55 -24.07 -1.41 8.00
CA ILE A 55 -24.51 -2.32 6.94
C ILE A 55 -23.75 -3.62 7.15
N THR A 56 -24.47 -4.74 7.18
CA THR A 56 -23.88 -6.09 7.10
C THR A 56 -24.57 -6.81 5.97
N ALA A 57 -23.78 -7.28 5.00
CA ALA A 57 -24.27 -7.98 3.83
C ALA A 57 -23.54 -9.31 3.64
N ASP A 58 -24.27 -10.35 3.28
CA ASP A 58 -23.75 -11.67 2.90
C ASP A 58 -24.43 -12.04 1.59
N ASN A 59 -23.67 -12.05 0.51
CA ASN A 59 -24.17 -12.20 -0.84
C ASN A 59 -23.48 -13.38 -1.57
N GLU A 60 -24.23 -14.40 -1.91
CA GLU A 60 -23.70 -15.61 -2.52
C GLU A 60 -24.36 -15.92 -3.87
N ALA A 61 -23.55 -16.33 -4.85
CA ALA A 61 -24.00 -16.91 -6.10
C ALA A 61 -23.22 -18.20 -6.39
N TYR A 62 -23.87 -19.36 -6.48
CA TYR A 62 -23.12 -20.60 -6.60
C TYR A 62 -23.80 -21.72 -7.37
N VAL A 63 -22.94 -22.63 -7.86
CA VAL A 63 -23.29 -23.93 -8.42
C VAL A 63 -22.51 -25.01 -7.66
N ASP A 64 -23.21 -25.92 -6.99
CA ASP A 64 -22.61 -26.97 -6.17
C ASP A 64 -23.18 -28.34 -6.50
N GLY A 65 -22.32 -29.34 -6.74
CA GLY A 65 -22.67 -30.72 -7.01
C GLY A 65 -23.50 -30.92 -8.27
N ALA A 66 -23.39 -30.08 -9.28
CA ALA A 66 -24.26 -30.08 -10.48
C ALA A 66 -23.56 -30.60 -11.75
N THR A 67 -24.36 -31.09 -12.71
CA THR A 67 -23.91 -31.40 -14.07
C THR A 67 -24.56 -30.43 -15.05
N LEU A 68 -23.75 -29.58 -15.71
CA LEU A 68 -24.20 -28.59 -16.67
C LEU A 68 -23.75 -28.97 -18.08
N THR A 69 -24.68 -28.85 -19.05
CA THR A 69 -24.37 -28.97 -20.49
C THR A 69 -24.90 -27.74 -21.20
N LEU A 70 -23.99 -26.82 -21.56
CA LEU A 70 -24.27 -25.48 -22.05
C LEU A 70 -23.79 -25.36 -23.50
N ARG A 71 -24.74 -25.26 -24.44
CA ARG A 71 -24.49 -25.38 -25.89
C ARG A 71 -23.95 -24.12 -26.53
N GLY A 72 -23.91 -22.98 -25.77
CA GLY A 72 -23.56 -21.67 -26.27
C GLY A 72 -24.78 -20.84 -26.67
N ASN A 73 -24.66 -19.55 -26.62
CA ASN A 73 -25.74 -18.61 -26.89
C ASN A 73 -25.38 -17.76 -28.12
N GLU A 74 -26.27 -17.74 -29.12
CA GLU A 74 -26.17 -16.84 -30.29
C GLU A 74 -26.77 -15.43 -30.00
N GLU A 75 -27.15 -15.14 -28.75
CA GLU A 75 -27.66 -13.83 -28.36
C GLU A 75 -26.63 -12.73 -28.56
N LYS A 76 -27.12 -11.58 -28.93
CA LYS A 76 -26.33 -10.36 -29.02
C LYS A 76 -26.72 -9.40 -27.88
N ASP A 77 -25.75 -8.70 -27.35
CA ASP A 77 -25.99 -7.63 -26.41
C ASP A 77 -26.72 -6.45 -27.12
N LYS A 78 -27.07 -5.43 -26.33
CA LYS A 78 -27.74 -4.21 -26.84
C LYS A 78 -26.92 -3.43 -27.90
N ASP A 79 -25.62 -3.70 -28.00
CA ASP A 79 -24.68 -3.12 -28.96
C ASP A 79 -24.43 -4.02 -30.16
N GLY A 80 -25.13 -5.18 -30.25
CA GLY A 80 -25.05 -6.15 -31.34
C GLY A 80 -23.83 -7.07 -31.30
N LYS A 81 -23.08 -7.10 -30.19
CA LYS A 81 -21.95 -7.98 -29.95
C LYS A 81 -22.46 -9.33 -29.41
N ASN A 82 -21.91 -10.44 -29.90
CA ASN A 82 -22.28 -11.78 -29.41
C ASN A 82 -21.94 -11.87 -27.90
N ILE A 83 -22.86 -12.41 -27.12
CA ILE A 83 -22.64 -12.77 -25.73
C ILE A 83 -22.05 -14.18 -25.74
N ASP A 84 -20.71 -14.24 -25.81
CA ASP A 84 -19.95 -15.47 -25.89
C ASP A 84 -19.78 -16.12 -24.50
N GLU A 85 -20.87 -16.23 -23.69
CA GLU A 85 -20.86 -16.78 -22.34
C GLU A 85 -21.90 -17.93 -22.21
N SER A 86 -21.41 -19.11 -21.86
CA SER A 86 -22.23 -20.27 -21.54
C SER A 86 -22.63 -20.33 -20.07
N LEU A 87 -21.73 -20.04 -19.15
CA LEU A 87 -21.97 -19.97 -17.70
C LEU A 87 -21.52 -18.65 -17.11
N THR A 88 -22.40 -18.00 -16.38
CA THR A 88 -22.07 -16.86 -15.53
C THR A 88 -22.55 -17.15 -14.11
N VAL A 89 -21.63 -17.13 -13.14
CA VAL A 89 -21.92 -17.15 -11.70
C VAL A 89 -21.39 -15.86 -11.12
N ARG A 90 -22.27 -14.94 -10.68
CA ARG A 90 -21.89 -13.59 -10.27
C ARG A 90 -22.53 -13.22 -8.95
N ALA A 91 -21.71 -12.85 -7.98
CA ALA A 91 -22.12 -12.17 -6.75
C ALA A 91 -21.65 -10.72 -6.83
N GLU A 92 -22.53 -9.76 -6.60
CA GLU A 92 -22.20 -8.33 -6.58
C GLU A 92 -22.85 -7.66 -5.38
N ASN A 93 -22.05 -6.96 -4.59
CA ASN A 93 -22.47 -6.18 -3.44
C ASN A 93 -22.05 -4.73 -3.61
N ASP A 94 -22.96 -3.79 -3.30
CA ASP A 94 -22.70 -2.35 -3.24
C ASP A 94 -23.29 -1.81 -1.93
N ALA A 95 -22.42 -1.46 -0.97
CA ALA A 95 -22.81 -0.97 0.34
C ALA A 95 -22.35 0.47 0.54
N THR A 96 -23.30 1.40 0.71
CA THR A 96 -22.99 2.83 0.83
C THR A 96 -23.53 3.43 2.11
N ILE A 97 -22.70 4.10 2.91
CA ILE A 97 -23.11 4.94 4.03
C ILE A 97 -22.78 6.40 3.74
N LEU A 98 -23.79 7.26 3.70
CA LEU A 98 -23.64 8.71 3.75
C LEU A 98 -24.09 9.22 5.11
N ASN A 99 -23.16 9.78 5.87
CA ASN A 99 -23.37 10.31 7.20
C ASN A 99 -23.07 11.82 7.26
N ILE A 100 -24.01 12.63 7.69
CA ILE A 100 -23.85 14.07 7.91
C ILE A 100 -24.29 14.40 9.34
N ALA A 101 -23.35 14.84 10.17
CA ALA A 101 -23.62 15.09 11.58
C ALA A 101 -23.09 16.47 12.02
N ALA A 102 -23.93 17.28 12.63
CA ALA A 102 -23.55 18.60 13.09
C ALA A 102 -24.10 18.94 14.46
N SER A 103 -23.32 19.63 15.28
CA SER A 103 -23.78 20.19 16.55
C SER A 103 -23.34 21.63 16.72
N GLY A 104 -24.21 22.45 17.32
CA GLY A 104 -23.92 23.85 17.58
C GLY A 104 -24.42 24.30 18.95
N SER A 105 -23.62 25.03 19.71
CA SER A 105 -24.06 25.61 20.96
C SER A 105 -23.64 27.06 21.13
N GLY A 106 -24.47 27.86 21.81
CA GLY A 106 -24.21 29.26 22.05
C GLY A 106 -24.68 29.75 23.43
N ALA A 107 -23.80 30.45 24.18
CA ALA A 107 -24.11 31.05 25.46
C ALA A 107 -23.64 32.50 25.55
N THR A 108 -24.47 33.42 26.12
CA THR A 108 -24.08 34.83 26.29
C THR A 108 -23.22 35.07 27.53
N LYS A 109 -23.55 34.49 28.67
CA LYS A 109 -22.81 34.68 29.95
C LYS A 109 -22.40 33.38 30.65
N GLY A 110 -22.51 32.25 30.00
CA GLY A 110 -22.23 30.94 30.58
C GLY A 110 -21.31 30.10 29.75
N PHE A 111 -21.14 28.85 30.16
CA PHE A 111 -20.42 27.84 29.43
C PHE A 111 -21.18 27.42 28.16
N SER A 112 -20.48 27.20 27.06
CA SER A 112 -21.00 26.65 25.83
C SER A 112 -20.27 25.35 25.46
N GLY A 113 -20.98 24.29 25.14
CA GLY A 113 -20.41 23.00 24.74
C GLY A 113 -21.13 22.38 23.56
N ALA A 114 -20.42 22.08 22.48
CA ALA A 114 -20.91 21.32 21.35
C ALA A 114 -20.11 20.03 21.16
N GLY A 115 -20.81 18.89 21.02
CA GLY A 115 -20.18 17.59 20.83
C GLY A 115 -20.87 16.76 19.75
N GLN A 116 -20.07 16.08 18.93
CA GLN A 116 -20.57 15.19 17.88
C GLN A 116 -19.76 13.91 17.85
N ILE A 117 -20.45 12.77 17.81
CA ILE A 117 -19.82 11.45 17.62
C ILE A 117 -20.54 10.72 16.47
N SER A 118 -19.77 10.20 15.53
CA SER A 118 -20.25 9.45 14.39
C SER A 118 -19.48 8.15 14.24
N LEU A 119 -20.20 7.02 14.17
CA LEU A 119 -19.66 5.69 13.97
C LEU A 119 -20.33 5.06 12.75
N ASN A 120 -19.55 4.62 11.78
CA ASN A 120 -20.04 3.99 10.56
C ASN A 120 -19.30 2.68 10.33
N TRP A 121 -20.03 1.62 10.02
CA TRP A 121 -19.50 0.29 9.81
C TRP A 121 -20.16 -0.38 8.62
N VAL A 122 -19.33 -0.90 7.70
CA VAL A 122 -19.70 -1.77 6.59
C VAL A 122 -18.96 -3.09 6.78
N ASP A 123 -19.71 -4.22 6.79
CA ASP A 123 -19.19 -5.58 6.94
C ASP A 123 -19.82 -6.44 5.84
N ASP A 124 -19.08 -6.66 4.77
CA ASP A 124 -19.57 -7.25 3.55
C ASP A 124 -18.86 -8.57 3.22
N LYS A 125 -19.66 -9.57 2.81
CA LYS A 125 -19.15 -10.84 2.27
C LYS A 125 -19.78 -11.11 0.92
N THR A 126 -18.93 -11.35 -0.07
CA THR A 126 -19.36 -11.60 -1.44
C THR A 126 -18.68 -12.84 -1.99
N ASP A 127 -19.45 -13.89 -2.29
CA ASP A 127 -18.95 -15.21 -2.71
C ASP A 127 -19.59 -15.65 -4.02
N ALA A 128 -18.77 -15.96 -5.02
CA ALA A 128 -19.20 -16.55 -6.28
C ALA A 128 -18.43 -17.85 -6.55
N HIS A 129 -19.12 -18.98 -6.66
CA HIS A 129 -18.37 -20.23 -6.84
C HIS A 129 -19.05 -21.34 -7.65
N VAL A 130 -18.19 -22.23 -8.16
CA VAL A 130 -18.56 -23.53 -8.74
C VAL A 130 -17.79 -24.61 -8.02
N LYS A 131 -18.51 -25.54 -7.37
CA LYS A 131 -17.90 -26.59 -6.55
C LYS A 131 -18.48 -27.96 -6.88
N ASP A 132 -17.63 -29.01 -6.79
CA ASP A 132 -18.02 -30.44 -6.96
C ASP A 132 -18.84 -30.72 -8.23
N SER A 133 -18.66 -29.91 -9.29
CA SER A 133 -19.53 -29.85 -10.44
C SER A 133 -18.82 -30.32 -11.72
N THR A 134 -19.63 -30.65 -12.76
CA THR A 134 -19.16 -30.90 -14.12
C THR A 134 -19.79 -29.88 -15.05
N VAL A 135 -18.97 -29.03 -15.67
CA VAL A 135 -19.38 -27.96 -16.59
C VAL A 135 -18.91 -28.31 -18.00
N LYS A 136 -19.85 -28.67 -18.87
CA LYS A 136 -19.61 -28.81 -20.31
C LYS A 136 -20.14 -27.55 -20.99
N ALA A 137 -19.21 -26.67 -21.41
CA ALA A 137 -19.54 -25.37 -21.97
C ALA A 137 -18.90 -25.18 -23.34
N LYS A 138 -19.68 -24.70 -24.33
CA LYS A 138 -19.14 -24.35 -25.65
C LYS A 138 -18.37 -23.03 -25.63
N GLU A 139 -18.89 -22.05 -24.90
CA GLU A 139 -18.35 -20.69 -24.80
C GLU A 139 -17.78 -20.43 -23.40
N ALA A 140 -17.54 -19.16 -23.05
CA ALA A 140 -16.90 -18.80 -21.81
C ALA A 140 -17.67 -19.22 -20.55
N THR A 141 -16.93 -19.55 -19.52
CA THR A 141 -17.39 -19.72 -18.14
C THR A 141 -16.79 -18.61 -17.28
N THR A 142 -17.65 -17.81 -16.66
CA THR A 142 -17.26 -16.68 -15.81
C THR A 142 -17.77 -16.91 -14.39
N ILE A 143 -16.88 -16.84 -13.41
CA ILE A 143 -17.17 -16.85 -11.97
C ILE A 143 -16.64 -15.53 -11.42
N GLU A 144 -17.53 -14.64 -10.96
CA GLU A 144 -17.17 -13.26 -10.64
C GLU A 144 -17.78 -12.86 -9.30
N ALA A 145 -16.93 -12.43 -8.35
CA ALA A 145 -17.33 -11.78 -7.10
C ALA A 145 -16.90 -10.32 -7.13
N LYS A 146 -17.83 -9.41 -6.86
CA LYS A 146 -17.56 -7.96 -6.79
C LYS A 146 -18.12 -7.38 -5.52
N ASP A 147 -17.28 -6.67 -4.80
CA ASP A 147 -17.66 -5.94 -3.59
C ASP A 147 -17.29 -4.47 -3.68
N LYS A 148 -18.18 -3.58 -3.20
CA LYS A 148 -17.95 -2.15 -3.11
C LYS A 148 -18.47 -1.63 -1.79
N GLY A 149 -17.55 -1.41 -0.86
CA GLY A 149 -17.83 -0.76 0.43
C GLY A 149 -17.55 0.74 0.35
N LYS A 150 -18.53 1.61 0.65
CA LYS A 150 -18.33 3.05 0.64
C LYS A 150 -18.86 3.74 1.88
N ILE A 151 -18.02 4.59 2.52
CA ILE A 151 -18.42 5.47 3.62
C ILE A 151 -18.03 6.91 3.30
N ASP A 152 -19.05 7.81 3.21
CA ASP A 152 -18.86 9.26 3.19
C ASP A 152 -19.35 9.84 4.52
N SER A 153 -18.44 10.36 5.37
CA SER A 153 -18.72 10.84 6.72
C SER A 153 -18.30 12.30 6.91
N TYR A 154 -19.27 13.16 7.21
CA TYR A 154 -19.07 14.59 7.46
C TYR A 154 -19.55 14.93 8.86
N THR A 155 -18.63 15.31 9.77
CA THR A 155 -18.94 15.51 11.19
C THR A 155 -18.43 16.85 11.68
N GLY A 156 -19.29 17.65 12.32
CA GLY A 156 -18.94 18.98 12.75
C GLY A 156 -19.48 19.38 14.13
N ALA A 157 -18.71 20.16 14.90
CA ALA A 157 -19.14 20.73 16.18
C ALA A 157 -18.63 22.17 16.36
N VAL A 158 -19.54 23.12 16.64
CA VAL A 158 -19.19 24.53 16.90
C VAL A 158 -19.78 25.04 18.20
N SER A 159 -18.96 25.66 19.02
CA SER A 159 -19.35 26.20 20.32
C SER A 159 -18.93 27.66 20.47
N VAL A 160 -19.84 28.53 20.92
CA VAL A 160 -19.59 29.97 21.08
C VAL A 160 -20.03 30.45 22.46
N SER A 161 -19.16 31.16 23.19
CA SER A 161 -19.48 31.83 24.44
C SER A 161 -18.92 33.25 24.46
N THR A 162 -19.79 34.26 24.60
CA THR A 162 -19.35 35.67 24.50
C THR A 162 -18.69 36.22 25.77
N HIS A 163 -18.86 35.60 26.95
CA HIS A 163 -18.29 36.08 28.22
C HIS A 163 -17.70 34.98 29.12
N SER A 164 -17.59 33.75 28.65
CA SER A 164 -17.09 32.64 29.46
C SER A 164 -16.24 31.66 28.63
N SER A 165 -16.46 30.37 28.77
CA SER A 165 -15.69 29.32 28.09
C SER A 165 -16.51 28.58 27.06
N ALA A 166 -15.87 28.12 25.99
CA ALA A 166 -16.47 27.30 24.95
C ALA A 166 -15.65 26.02 24.68
N VAL A 167 -16.35 24.90 24.47
CA VAL A 167 -15.73 23.63 24.09
C VAL A 167 -16.45 23.05 22.86
N GLY A 168 -15.69 22.80 21.80
CA GLY A 168 -16.17 22.11 20.61
C GLY A 168 -15.44 20.78 20.44
N ALA A 169 -16.17 19.66 20.24
CA ALA A 169 -15.56 18.36 20.02
C ALA A 169 -16.29 17.60 18.90
N ALA A 170 -15.52 17.03 17.95
CA ALA A 170 -16.06 16.17 16.90
C ALA A 170 -15.21 14.90 16.75
N ILE A 171 -15.86 13.74 16.75
CA ILE A 171 -15.22 12.44 16.64
C ILE A 171 -15.93 11.63 15.55
N GLY A 172 -15.16 11.04 14.63
CA GLY A 172 -15.66 10.12 13.61
C GLY A 172 -14.84 8.85 13.55
N VAL A 173 -15.53 7.72 13.45
CA VAL A 173 -14.91 6.42 13.24
C VAL A 173 -15.63 5.73 12.08
N ASN A 174 -14.87 5.28 11.11
CA ASN A 174 -15.36 4.60 9.93
C ASN A 174 -14.60 3.28 9.74
N LEU A 175 -15.32 2.20 9.53
CA LEU A 175 -14.77 0.86 9.37
C LEU A 175 -15.41 0.19 8.15
N ILE A 176 -14.59 -0.34 7.26
CA ILE A 176 -15.00 -1.26 6.19
C ILE A 176 -14.25 -2.57 6.39
N GLU A 177 -15.00 -3.66 6.46
CA GLU A 177 -14.52 -5.04 6.43
C GLU A 177 -15.13 -5.71 5.19
N GLY A 178 -14.28 -6.18 4.25
CA GLY A 178 -14.69 -6.82 3.00
C GLY A 178 -14.05 -8.20 2.84
N ASP A 179 -14.84 -9.22 2.51
CA ASP A 179 -14.36 -10.58 2.17
C ASP A 179 -14.96 -10.99 0.84
N THR A 180 -14.17 -10.89 -0.25
CA THR A 180 -14.62 -11.10 -1.62
C THR A 180 -13.94 -12.32 -2.21
N LYS A 181 -14.74 -13.35 -2.58
CA LYS A 181 -14.21 -14.63 -3.06
C LYS A 181 -14.86 -15.07 -4.36
N ALA A 182 -14.02 -15.46 -5.32
CA ALA A 182 -14.46 -16.16 -6.53
C ALA A 182 -13.65 -17.44 -6.70
N TYR A 183 -14.33 -18.60 -6.84
CA TYR A 183 -13.55 -19.82 -6.95
C TYR A 183 -14.22 -20.97 -7.73
N LEU A 184 -13.37 -21.87 -8.21
CA LEU A 184 -13.75 -23.15 -8.77
C LEU A 184 -13.00 -24.25 -8.01
N GLU A 185 -13.74 -25.08 -7.29
CA GLU A 185 -13.19 -26.21 -6.51
C GLU A 185 -13.70 -27.55 -7.02
N ASN A 186 -12.80 -28.55 -7.08
CA ASN A 186 -13.08 -29.95 -7.39
C ASN A 186 -14.07 -30.13 -8.58
N SER A 187 -13.96 -29.25 -9.59
CA SER A 187 -14.90 -29.19 -10.71
C SER A 187 -14.21 -29.44 -12.06
N GLU A 188 -14.90 -30.07 -12.97
CA GLU A 188 -14.46 -30.28 -14.35
C GLU A 188 -15.03 -29.19 -15.26
N VAL A 189 -14.19 -28.62 -16.14
CA VAL A 189 -14.62 -27.71 -17.20
C VAL A 189 -14.07 -28.22 -18.52
N ALA A 190 -14.97 -28.48 -19.48
CA ALA A 190 -14.63 -29.01 -20.82
C ALA A 190 -15.62 -28.52 -21.87
N GLY A 191 -15.32 -28.72 -23.14
CA GLY A 191 -16.26 -28.50 -24.24
C GLY A 191 -17.44 -29.47 -24.22
N THR A 192 -18.44 -29.20 -25.03
CA THR A 192 -19.68 -29.99 -25.07
C THR A 192 -19.50 -31.36 -25.73
N ALA A 193 -18.54 -31.52 -26.64
CA ALA A 193 -18.16 -32.80 -27.24
C ALA A 193 -16.93 -33.40 -26.52
N GLU A 194 -16.77 -34.72 -26.63
CA GLU A 194 -15.65 -35.43 -26.04
C GLU A 194 -14.31 -34.94 -26.63
N GLY A 195 -13.40 -34.53 -25.74
CA GLY A 195 -12.07 -34.01 -26.11
C GLY A 195 -12.03 -32.55 -26.53
N GLU A 196 -13.15 -31.87 -26.71
CA GLU A 196 -13.20 -30.44 -26.99
C GLU A 196 -12.78 -29.59 -25.77
N LYS A 197 -12.22 -28.42 -26.07
CA LYS A 197 -12.01 -27.37 -25.07
C LYS A 197 -13.28 -26.56 -24.88
N ALA A 198 -13.59 -26.20 -23.66
CA ALA A 198 -14.54 -25.14 -23.35
C ALA A 198 -14.01 -23.79 -23.90
N GLY A 199 -14.84 -22.75 -23.92
CA GLY A 199 -14.38 -21.39 -24.14
C GLY A 199 -13.45 -20.93 -23.03
N LYS A 200 -13.26 -19.64 -22.89
CA LYS A 200 -12.46 -19.02 -21.80
C LYS A 200 -13.04 -19.41 -20.43
N LEU A 201 -12.18 -19.74 -19.45
CA LEU A 201 -12.54 -19.81 -18.05
C LEU A 201 -11.96 -18.59 -17.32
N ALA A 202 -12.82 -17.78 -16.71
CA ALA A 202 -12.44 -16.64 -15.90
C ALA A 202 -12.98 -16.80 -14.48
N VAL A 203 -12.10 -16.67 -13.49
CA VAL A 203 -12.43 -16.62 -12.06
C VAL A 203 -11.89 -15.31 -11.55
N THR A 204 -12.75 -14.37 -11.20
CA THR A 204 -12.36 -12.99 -10.88
C THR A 204 -12.99 -12.52 -9.57
N SER A 205 -12.18 -11.94 -8.71
CA SER A 205 -12.60 -11.33 -7.45
C SER A 205 -12.14 -9.87 -7.44
N ASP A 206 -13.06 -8.92 -7.27
CA ASP A 206 -12.80 -7.47 -7.35
C ASP A 206 -13.38 -6.79 -6.11
N GLU A 207 -12.51 -6.22 -5.28
CA GLU A 207 -12.83 -5.49 -4.06
C GLU A 207 -12.52 -4.01 -4.24
N ALA A 208 -13.48 -3.11 -3.93
CA ALA A 208 -13.30 -1.68 -4.04
C ALA A 208 -13.85 -0.94 -2.82
N SER A 209 -13.00 -0.70 -1.82
CA SER A 209 -13.37 -0.04 -0.57
C SER A 209 -12.96 1.43 -0.55
N GLN A 210 -13.91 2.33 -0.19
CA GLN A 210 -13.66 3.75 -0.14
C GLN A 210 -14.17 4.42 1.15
N ILE A 211 -13.30 5.17 1.83
CA ILE A 211 -13.70 6.02 2.95
C ILE A 211 -13.34 7.48 2.66
N THR A 212 -14.36 8.37 2.71
CA THR A 212 -14.17 9.82 2.77
C THR A 212 -14.65 10.33 4.12
N SER A 213 -13.76 10.91 4.92
CA SER A 213 -14.10 11.43 6.25
C SER A 213 -13.58 12.85 6.44
N ILE A 214 -14.50 13.79 6.70
CA ILE A 214 -14.16 15.19 6.99
C ILE A 214 -14.76 15.56 8.34
N ILE A 215 -13.87 15.90 9.29
CA ILE A 215 -14.24 16.21 10.67
C ILE A 215 -13.70 17.58 11.05
N ALA A 216 -14.56 18.44 11.57
CA ALA A 216 -14.16 19.76 12.00
C ALA A 216 -14.81 20.16 13.33
N SER A 217 -14.07 20.78 14.22
CA SER A 217 -14.64 21.41 15.39
C SER A 217 -14.13 22.85 15.60
N GLY A 218 -14.96 23.67 16.22
CA GLY A 218 -14.63 25.05 16.51
C GLY A 218 -15.11 25.50 17.91
N ALA A 219 -14.31 26.35 18.56
CA ALA A 219 -14.67 26.98 19.82
C ALA A 219 -14.28 28.47 19.82
N LEU A 220 -15.24 29.34 20.09
CA LEU A 220 -15.02 30.77 20.28
C LEU A 220 -15.44 31.17 21.70
N ALA A 221 -14.54 31.83 22.45
CA ALA A 221 -14.84 32.25 23.80
C ALA A 221 -14.09 33.53 24.19
N ASP A 222 -14.58 34.21 25.23
CA ASP A 222 -13.84 35.34 25.84
C ASP A 222 -12.69 34.81 26.73
N LYS A 223 -12.93 33.78 27.58
CA LYS A 223 -11.95 33.32 28.56
C LYS A 223 -11.12 32.13 28.10
N VAL A 224 -11.80 31.03 27.79
CA VAL A 224 -11.15 29.77 27.38
C VAL A 224 -11.92 29.14 26.23
N ALA A 225 -11.26 28.91 25.12
CA ALA A 225 -11.78 28.11 24.00
C ALA A 225 -10.95 26.82 23.85
N THR A 226 -11.65 25.70 23.81
CA THR A 226 -11.01 24.41 23.51
C THR A 226 -11.74 23.72 22.37
N SER A 227 -10.99 23.31 21.37
CA SER A 227 -11.51 22.57 20.22
C SER A 227 -10.73 21.28 20.01
N PHE A 228 -11.46 20.16 19.83
CA PHE A 228 -10.87 18.86 19.58
C PHE A 228 -11.57 18.14 18.45
N SER A 229 -10.83 17.61 17.49
CA SER A 229 -11.34 16.74 16.43
C SER A 229 -10.50 15.49 16.31
N ALA A 230 -11.16 14.34 16.19
CA ALA A 230 -10.48 13.08 15.93
C ALA A 230 -11.22 12.26 14.88
N SER A 231 -10.50 11.66 13.96
CA SER A 231 -11.04 10.69 13.02
C SER A 231 -10.16 9.45 12.94
N GLY A 232 -10.83 8.30 12.92
CA GLY A 232 -10.22 7.01 12.63
C GLY A 232 -10.94 6.34 11.46
N ASN A 233 -10.18 5.94 10.45
CA ASN A 233 -10.67 5.17 9.33
C ASN A 233 -9.90 3.84 9.25
N TRP A 234 -10.62 2.74 9.14
CA TRP A 234 -10.06 1.40 8.98
C TRP A 234 -10.67 0.75 7.75
N ILE A 235 -9.82 0.21 6.89
CA ILE A 235 -10.20 -0.65 5.78
C ILE A 235 -9.47 -1.97 6.01
N HIS A 236 -10.22 -3.06 6.13
CA HIS A 236 -9.71 -4.42 6.22
C HIS A 236 -10.38 -5.26 5.15
N THR A 237 -9.60 -5.75 4.18
CA THR A 237 -10.16 -6.46 3.02
C THR A 237 -9.38 -7.72 2.70
N THR A 238 -10.12 -8.78 2.35
CA THR A 238 -9.58 -10.01 1.79
C THR A 238 -10.19 -10.26 0.43
N THR A 239 -9.35 -10.47 -0.58
CA THR A 239 -9.78 -10.73 -1.95
C THR A 239 -9.13 -12.01 -2.44
N ASP A 240 -9.92 -13.04 -2.75
CA ASP A 240 -9.42 -14.36 -3.15
C ASP A 240 -10.05 -14.82 -4.46
N ALA A 241 -9.23 -15.08 -5.47
CA ALA A 241 -9.64 -15.76 -6.69
C ALA A 241 -8.85 -17.06 -6.84
N HIS A 242 -9.52 -18.21 -6.87
CA HIS A 242 -8.76 -19.45 -7.01
C HIS A 242 -9.46 -20.55 -7.83
N VAL A 243 -8.62 -21.39 -8.41
CA VAL A 243 -9.00 -22.66 -9.02
C VAL A 243 -8.24 -23.78 -8.32
N ASP A 244 -8.94 -24.63 -7.59
CA ASP A 244 -8.42 -25.88 -7.03
C ASP A 244 -9.11 -27.08 -7.70
N SER A 245 -8.52 -27.54 -8.80
CA SER A 245 -9.13 -28.60 -9.57
C SER A 245 -8.55 -29.97 -9.24
N GLY A 246 -9.31 -30.75 -8.48
CA GLY A 246 -9.05 -32.19 -8.34
C GLY A 246 -9.38 -33.01 -9.60
N LYS A 247 -9.83 -32.38 -10.70
CA LYS A 247 -10.26 -33.01 -11.95
C LYS A 247 -9.52 -32.50 -13.17
N ALA A 248 -9.56 -33.21 -14.27
CA ALA A 248 -9.04 -32.71 -15.54
C ALA A 248 -9.87 -31.54 -16.05
N MET A 249 -9.20 -30.58 -16.67
CA MET A 249 -9.85 -29.44 -17.30
C MET A 249 -9.32 -29.21 -18.71
N LYS A 250 -10.22 -28.81 -19.62
CA LYS A 250 -9.85 -28.40 -20.98
C LYS A 250 -10.59 -27.13 -21.33
N THR A 251 -9.87 -26.03 -21.42
CA THR A 251 -10.44 -24.71 -21.64
C THR A 251 -9.64 -23.90 -22.67
N GLY A 252 -10.22 -22.86 -23.22
CA GLY A 252 -9.51 -21.80 -23.90
C GLY A 252 -8.52 -21.10 -22.94
N ALA A 253 -8.48 -19.79 -22.91
CA ALA A 253 -7.66 -19.10 -21.91
C ALA A 253 -8.22 -19.32 -20.49
N LEU A 254 -7.34 -19.61 -19.51
CA LEU A 254 -7.64 -19.67 -18.09
C LEU A 254 -7.13 -18.38 -17.42
N THR A 255 -8.04 -17.60 -16.83
CA THR A 255 -7.71 -16.37 -16.10
C THR A 255 -8.20 -16.49 -14.67
N ILE A 256 -7.32 -16.25 -13.72
CA ILE A 256 -7.61 -16.17 -12.29
C ILE A 256 -7.09 -14.80 -11.85
N ASP A 257 -7.97 -13.91 -11.41
CA ASP A 257 -7.64 -12.51 -11.18
C ASP A 257 -8.28 -12.02 -9.88
N ALA A 258 -7.45 -11.63 -8.93
CA ALA A 258 -7.87 -11.05 -7.67
C ALA A 258 -7.37 -9.59 -7.63
N GLU A 259 -8.29 -8.65 -7.55
CA GLU A 259 -8.01 -7.23 -7.55
C GLU A 259 -8.60 -6.57 -6.29
N ASN A 260 -7.81 -5.73 -5.60
CA ASN A 260 -8.28 -4.86 -4.53
C ASN A 260 -7.90 -3.41 -4.81
N HIS A 261 -8.89 -2.54 -4.77
CA HIS A 261 -8.75 -1.10 -5.00
C HIS A 261 -9.30 -0.32 -3.81
N SER A 262 -8.47 -0.13 -2.78
CA SER A 262 -8.86 0.62 -1.59
C SER A 262 -8.45 2.09 -1.69
N ASN A 263 -9.32 2.99 -1.24
CA ASN A 263 -9.08 4.43 -1.22
C ASN A 263 -9.56 5.08 0.07
N ALA A 264 -8.76 6.02 0.60
CA ALA A 264 -9.20 6.80 1.75
C ALA A 264 -8.77 8.26 1.67
N THR A 265 -9.72 9.15 2.01
CA THR A 265 -9.46 10.57 2.21
C THR A 265 -9.94 10.97 3.59
N LEU A 266 -9.02 11.50 4.40
CA LEU A 266 -9.28 11.91 5.77
C LEU A 266 -8.84 13.35 6.01
N GLY A 267 -9.79 14.20 6.38
CA GLY A 267 -9.56 15.59 6.75
C GLY A 267 -10.03 15.87 8.18
N VAL A 268 -9.13 16.33 9.05
CA VAL A 268 -9.45 16.69 10.44
C VAL A 268 -8.99 18.10 10.75
N GLY A 269 -9.90 18.96 11.17
CA GLY A 269 -9.61 20.36 11.46
C GLY A 269 -10.13 20.83 12.82
N THR A 270 -9.34 21.65 13.52
CA THR A 270 -9.78 22.31 14.75
C THR A 270 -9.49 23.80 14.74
N GLY A 271 -10.38 24.59 15.36
CA GLY A 271 -10.18 26.03 15.56
C GLY A 271 -10.59 26.48 16.96
N ALA A 272 -9.70 27.13 17.69
CA ALA A 272 -10.00 27.73 18.99
C ALA A 272 -9.56 29.21 19.02
N ILE A 273 -10.44 30.10 19.46
CA ILE A 273 -10.17 31.53 19.57
C ILE A 273 -10.66 32.07 20.91
N SER A 274 -9.74 32.59 21.74
CA SER A 274 -10.08 33.22 23.03
C SER A 274 -8.85 33.87 23.69
N ASN A 275 -8.96 34.35 24.93
CA ASN A 275 -7.79 34.75 25.73
C ASN A 275 -6.85 33.55 26.03
N THR A 276 -7.41 32.37 26.21
CA THR A 276 -6.68 31.09 26.32
C THR A 276 -7.29 30.09 25.33
N ALA A 277 -6.61 29.79 24.24
CA ALA A 277 -7.09 28.95 23.16
C ALA A 277 -6.29 27.64 23.04
N VAL A 278 -6.99 26.50 22.91
CA VAL A 278 -6.37 25.20 22.64
C VAL A 278 -7.12 24.49 21.51
N GLY A 279 -6.39 24.13 20.44
CA GLY A 279 -6.91 23.35 19.33
C GLY A 279 -6.08 22.09 19.10
N ALA A 280 -6.71 20.91 19.07
CA ALA A 280 -6.02 19.65 18.78
C ALA A 280 -6.78 18.79 17.76
N SER A 281 -6.07 18.29 16.76
CA SER A 281 -6.60 17.41 15.72
C SER A 281 -5.79 16.12 15.61
N VAL A 282 -6.51 14.99 15.46
CA VAL A 282 -5.91 13.67 15.29
C VAL A 282 -6.58 12.95 14.13
N ALA A 283 -5.80 12.49 13.19
CA ALA A 283 -6.24 11.71 12.05
C ALA A 283 -5.51 10.37 12.01
N VAL A 284 -6.24 9.27 12.03
CA VAL A 284 -5.68 7.91 11.96
C VAL A 284 -6.28 7.18 10.77
N MET A 285 -5.42 6.63 9.93
CA MET A 285 -5.77 5.79 8.80
C MET A 285 -5.09 4.44 8.93
N VAL A 286 -5.87 3.37 8.82
CA VAL A 286 -5.36 2.00 8.77
C VAL A 286 -5.93 1.32 7.54
N ASN A 287 -5.07 0.77 6.71
CA ASN A 287 -5.43 -0.11 5.59
C ASN A 287 -4.70 -1.44 5.75
N ASP A 288 -5.43 -2.53 5.82
CA ASP A 288 -4.90 -3.89 5.86
C ASP A 288 -5.61 -4.71 4.79
N SER A 289 -4.89 -5.08 3.74
CA SER A 289 -5.45 -5.75 2.58
C SER A 289 -4.63 -6.97 2.16
N ASP A 290 -5.32 -8.11 1.97
CA ASP A 290 -4.75 -9.38 1.51
C ASP A 290 -5.41 -9.77 0.19
N VAL A 291 -4.62 -9.90 -0.87
CA VAL A 291 -5.08 -10.28 -2.22
C VAL A 291 -4.38 -11.55 -2.65
N LYS A 292 -5.16 -12.55 -3.02
CA LYS A 292 -4.64 -13.85 -3.41
C LYS A 292 -5.26 -14.35 -4.69
N ALA A 293 -4.41 -14.74 -5.65
CA ALA A 293 -4.82 -15.46 -6.85
C ALA A 293 -4.06 -16.80 -6.92
N SER A 294 -4.77 -17.93 -7.04
CA SER A 294 -4.07 -19.21 -7.05
C SER A 294 -4.69 -20.25 -7.96
N LEU A 295 -3.81 -21.03 -8.61
CA LEU A 295 -4.16 -22.20 -9.39
C LEU A 295 -3.52 -23.43 -8.77
N SER A 296 -4.31 -24.44 -8.40
CA SER A 296 -3.81 -25.74 -7.98
C SER A 296 -4.56 -26.89 -8.67
N GLY A 297 -3.92 -28.04 -8.72
CA GLY A 297 -4.48 -29.22 -9.35
C GLY A 297 -3.95 -30.53 -8.74
N ASP A 298 -4.27 -31.64 -9.36
CA ASP A 298 -3.76 -32.97 -8.97
C ASP A 298 -2.50 -33.31 -9.79
N ALA A 299 -1.50 -33.85 -9.13
CA ALA A 299 -0.25 -34.28 -9.80
C ALA A 299 -0.39 -35.50 -10.70
N LYS A 300 -1.58 -36.15 -10.76
CA LYS A 300 -1.84 -37.28 -11.62
C LYS A 300 -2.01 -36.85 -13.08
N LYS A 301 -1.34 -37.52 -14.00
CA LYS A 301 -1.31 -37.17 -15.42
C LYS A 301 -2.69 -37.13 -16.07
N GLU A 302 -3.60 -38.00 -15.65
CA GLU A 302 -4.99 -38.03 -16.13
C GLU A 302 -5.83 -36.84 -15.67
N LYS A 303 -5.32 -36.02 -14.76
CA LYS A 303 -5.99 -34.83 -14.24
C LYS A 303 -5.29 -33.53 -14.68
N THR A 304 -4.79 -33.54 -15.90
CA THR A 304 -4.12 -32.35 -16.48
C THR A 304 -5.09 -31.20 -16.69
N ILE A 305 -4.67 -29.99 -16.36
CA ILE A 305 -5.30 -28.74 -16.76
C ILE A 305 -4.69 -28.30 -18.08
N GLU A 306 -5.47 -28.33 -19.15
CA GLU A 306 -5.08 -27.91 -20.49
C GLU A 306 -5.77 -26.59 -20.84
N ALA A 307 -4.97 -25.54 -21.14
CA ALA A 307 -5.46 -24.22 -21.52
C ALA A 307 -4.67 -23.65 -22.71
N ASP A 308 -5.24 -22.69 -23.44
CA ASP A 308 -4.51 -21.97 -24.51
C ASP A 308 -3.49 -20.96 -23.93
N GLY A 309 -3.73 -20.51 -22.71
CA GLY A 309 -2.87 -19.71 -21.86
C GLY A 309 -3.37 -19.73 -20.43
N ILE A 310 -2.48 -19.49 -19.48
CA ILE A 310 -2.78 -19.47 -18.05
C ILE A 310 -2.32 -18.11 -17.50
N SER A 311 -3.24 -17.35 -16.91
CA SER A 311 -2.96 -16.09 -16.24
C SER A 311 -3.45 -16.15 -14.79
N VAL A 312 -2.54 -15.90 -13.83
CA VAL A 312 -2.83 -15.85 -12.40
C VAL A 312 -2.33 -14.51 -11.87
N LYS A 313 -3.23 -13.63 -11.46
CA LYS A 313 -2.90 -12.26 -11.06
C LYS A 313 -3.48 -11.88 -9.72
N ALA A 314 -2.65 -11.23 -8.88
CA ALA A 314 -3.04 -10.63 -7.62
C ALA A 314 -2.60 -9.16 -7.63
N ASP A 315 -3.53 -8.21 -7.72
CA ASP A 315 -3.27 -6.78 -7.73
C ASP A 315 -3.89 -6.11 -6.51
N ASN A 316 -3.05 -5.51 -5.68
CA ASN A 316 -3.45 -4.85 -4.44
C ASN A 316 -3.05 -3.38 -4.47
N ALA A 317 -3.98 -2.50 -4.76
CA ALA A 317 -3.75 -1.09 -4.88
C ALA A 317 -4.41 -0.31 -3.72
N TYR A 318 -3.59 0.44 -2.99
CA TYR A 318 -4.05 1.48 -2.08
C TYR A 318 -3.83 2.84 -2.72
N ASN A 319 -4.90 3.45 -3.21
CA ASN A 319 -4.93 4.69 -3.97
C ASN A 319 -4.28 4.71 -5.34
N GLY A 320 -4.76 3.91 -6.17
CA GLY A 320 -4.61 4.07 -7.58
C GLY A 320 -5.76 3.34 -8.23
N SER A 321 -6.68 4.03 -8.89
CA SER A 321 -7.60 3.37 -9.79
C SER A 321 -6.78 2.61 -10.84
N ALA A 322 -6.70 1.31 -10.73
CA ALA A 322 -6.02 0.48 -11.72
C ALA A 322 -6.74 0.46 -13.08
N LYS A 323 -7.96 0.97 -13.16
CA LYS A 323 -8.79 0.96 -14.39
C LYS A 323 -9.01 2.33 -15.04
N ASP A 324 -8.84 3.43 -14.31
CA ASP A 324 -8.93 4.78 -14.89
C ASP A 324 -7.53 5.38 -14.96
N SER A 325 -7.11 5.71 -16.18
CA SER A 325 -5.86 6.39 -16.50
C SER A 325 -5.69 7.80 -15.89
N ASP A 326 -6.54 8.18 -14.93
CA ASP A 326 -6.35 9.33 -14.08
C ASP A 326 -5.39 8.97 -12.93
N SER A 327 -4.10 9.09 -13.26
CA SER A 327 -2.95 8.79 -12.41
C SER A 327 -2.81 9.68 -11.16
N ASP A 328 -3.84 10.41 -10.75
CA ASP A 328 -3.79 11.46 -9.72
C ASP A 328 -4.57 11.14 -8.44
N SER A 329 -5.16 9.97 -8.30
CA SER A 329 -5.82 9.58 -7.05
C SER A 329 -4.77 9.12 -6.01
N THR A 330 -4.51 9.95 -5.03
CA THR A 330 -3.61 9.69 -3.91
C THR A 330 -4.41 9.71 -2.61
N ALA A 331 -4.24 8.73 -1.69
CA ALA A 331 -4.82 8.80 -0.35
C ALA A 331 -4.35 10.06 0.37
N LYS A 332 -5.24 10.68 1.08
CA LYS A 332 -4.94 11.94 1.72
C LYS A 332 -5.34 11.88 3.18
N THR A 333 -4.36 12.07 4.05
CA THR A 333 -4.61 12.23 5.48
C THR A 333 -4.11 13.59 5.91
N VAL A 334 -5.03 14.47 6.30
CA VAL A 334 -4.73 15.85 6.66
C VAL A 334 -5.26 16.14 8.06
N ALA A 335 -4.41 16.58 8.97
CA ALA A 335 -4.82 17.09 10.27
C ALA A 335 -4.26 18.51 10.49
N VAL A 336 -5.13 19.47 10.80
CA VAL A 336 -4.73 20.86 11.03
C VAL A 336 -5.35 21.38 12.33
N GLY A 337 -4.47 21.83 13.25
CA GLY A 337 -4.83 22.49 14.49
C GLY A 337 -4.60 24.00 14.40
N PHE A 338 -5.60 24.79 14.79
CA PHE A 338 -5.50 26.25 14.90
C PHE A 338 -5.89 26.71 16.31
N ALA A 339 -5.08 27.56 16.90
CA ALA A 339 -5.41 28.24 18.14
C ALA A 339 -4.97 29.70 18.09
N ALA A 340 -5.86 30.64 18.40
CA ALA A 340 -5.56 32.06 18.50
C ALA A 340 -5.90 32.60 19.89
N GLY A 341 -4.92 33.08 20.61
CA GLY A 341 -5.02 33.65 21.95
C GLY A 341 -4.76 35.18 21.96
N ALA A 342 -5.59 35.96 22.69
CA ALA A 342 -5.38 37.39 22.77
C ALA A 342 -4.44 37.78 23.90
N ALA A 343 -4.37 37.04 25.02
CA ALA A 343 -3.66 37.53 26.19
C ALA A 343 -2.77 36.51 26.93
N LYS A 344 -3.14 35.23 27.04
CA LYS A 344 -2.44 34.29 27.92
C LYS A 344 -1.72 33.16 27.18
N PHE A 345 -2.48 32.36 26.46
CA PHE A 345 -1.99 31.13 25.85
C PHE A 345 -2.73 30.78 24.57
N ALA A 346 -2.00 30.37 23.55
CA ALA A 346 -2.54 29.73 22.37
C ALA A 346 -1.75 28.46 22.05
N GLY A 347 -2.37 27.30 22.15
CA GLY A 347 -1.76 26.01 21.84
C GLY A 347 -2.48 25.28 20.74
N SER A 348 -1.78 24.89 19.68
CA SER A 348 -2.31 24.03 18.62
C SER A 348 -1.48 22.77 18.48
N GLY A 349 -2.16 21.65 18.23
CA GLY A 349 -1.52 20.38 17.94
C GLY A 349 -2.23 19.61 16.84
N SER A 350 -1.47 18.92 15.99
CA SER A 350 -2.03 17.98 15.02
C SER A 350 -1.16 16.75 14.88
N VAL A 351 -1.82 15.61 14.72
CA VAL A 351 -1.15 14.33 14.47
C VAL A 351 -1.88 13.60 13.37
N THR A 352 -1.13 13.16 12.38
CA THR A 352 -1.59 12.17 11.38
C THR A 352 -0.83 10.87 11.57
N VAL A 353 -1.54 9.75 11.54
CA VAL A 353 -0.95 8.40 11.60
C VAL A 353 -1.55 7.57 10.48
N ASN A 354 -0.70 7.05 9.62
CA ASN A 354 -1.10 6.17 8.54
C ASN A 354 -0.38 4.83 8.69
N VAL A 355 -1.14 3.74 8.76
CA VAL A 355 -0.62 2.38 8.83
C VAL A 355 -1.19 1.60 7.66
N ILE A 356 -0.31 1.17 6.77
CA ILE A 356 -0.69 0.42 5.57
C ILE A 356 0.02 -0.92 5.60
N SER A 357 -0.76 -1.99 5.49
CA SER A 357 -0.29 -3.37 5.32
C SER A 357 -0.94 -3.94 4.06
N GLN A 358 -0.12 -4.32 3.09
CA GLN A 358 -0.58 -4.89 1.83
C GLN A 358 0.08 -6.23 1.57
N LYS A 359 -0.72 -7.19 1.12
CA LYS A 359 -0.20 -8.47 0.65
C LYS A 359 -0.83 -8.81 -0.69
N ALA A 360 0.01 -9.18 -1.67
CA ALA A 360 -0.38 -9.71 -2.96
C ALA A 360 0.35 -11.03 -3.21
N ASP A 361 -0.40 -12.11 -3.44
CA ASP A 361 0.12 -13.46 -3.63
C ASP A 361 -0.50 -14.09 -4.88
N ALA A 362 0.31 -14.29 -5.92
CA ALA A 362 -0.09 -14.96 -7.15
C ALA A 362 0.68 -16.28 -7.29
N SER A 363 0.00 -17.43 -7.38
CA SER A 363 0.69 -18.71 -7.36
C SER A 363 0.09 -19.78 -8.28
N ILE A 364 0.97 -20.55 -8.90
CA ILE A 364 0.63 -21.84 -9.50
C ILE A 364 1.23 -22.93 -8.63
N GLY A 365 0.37 -23.63 -7.89
CA GLY A 365 0.73 -24.72 -7.00
C GLY A 365 0.87 -26.06 -7.71
N LYS A 366 0.95 -27.12 -6.92
CA LYS A 366 1.05 -28.50 -7.39
C LYS A 366 0.01 -28.86 -8.46
N GLY A 367 0.43 -29.53 -9.54
CA GLY A 367 -0.45 -29.98 -10.61
C GLY A 367 0.28 -30.26 -11.91
N ASN A 368 -0.45 -30.81 -12.90
CA ASN A 368 0.02 -30.96 -14.27
C ASN A 368 -0.69 -29.94 -15.16
N TYR A 369 0.07 -29.09 -15.84
CA TYR A 369 -0.43 -27.99 -16.64
C TYR A 369 0.12 -28.05 -18.07
N GLN A 370 -0.73 -27.80 -19.03
CA GLN A 370 -0.34 -27.55 -20.42
C GLN A 370 -0.88 -26.20 -20.82
N ALA A 371 0.04 -25.27 -21.13
CA ALA A 371 -0.30 -23.97 -21.66
C ALA A 371 0.08 -23.91 -23.14
N GLY A 372 -0.82 -23.36 -23.95
CA GLY A 372 -0.62 -23.26 -25.39
C GLY A 372 0.13 -22.01 -25.83
N ASN A 373 -0.31 -21.42 -26.93
CA ASN A 373 0.38 -20.31 -27.58
C ASN A 373 0.33 -18.97 -26.83
N GLN A 374 -0.51 -18.82 -25.80
CA GLN A 374 -0.61 -17.60 -24.99
C GLN A 374 0.33 -17.60 -23.77
N GLY A 375 0.98 -18.75 -23.48
CA GLY A 375 1.95 -18.86 -22.40
C GLY A 375 1.35 -18.88 -21.00
N VAL A 376 2.22 -18.64 -20.00
CA VAL A 376 1.87 -18.60 -18.58
C VAL A 376 2.32 -17.27 -17.99
N ASP A 377 1.42 -16.57 -17.31
CA ASP A 377 1.66 -15.31 -16.62
C ASP A 377 1.23 -15.43 -15.16
N VAL A 378 2.18 -15.28 -14.23
CA VAL A 378 1.95 -15.23 -12.78
C VAL A 378 2.41 -13.88 -12.29
N ASP A 379 1.49 -13.00 -11.91
CA ASP A 379 1.77 -11.60 -11.63
C ASP A 379 1.19 -11.19 -10.27
N ALA A 380 2.06 -10.76 -9.34
CA ALA A 380 1.66 -10.20 -8.06
C ALA A 380 2.10 -8.74 -7.98
N LYS A 381 1.19 -7.86 -7.59
CA LYS A 381 1.48 -6.44 -7.53
C LYS A 381 0.90 -5.78 -6.28
N ASN A 382 1.74 -4.98 -5.58
CA ASN A 382 1.32 -4.03 -4.57
C ASN A 382 1.59 -2.60 -5.05
N THR A 383 0.63 -1.71 -4.86
CA THR A 383 0.81 -0.27 -5.14
C THR A 383 0.28 0.53 -3.96
N ALA A 384 1.10 1.44 -3.41
CA ALA A 384 0.70 2.36 -2.35
C ALA A 384 1.03 3.80 -2.71
N ARG A 385 0.04 4.70 -2.68
CA ARG A 385 0.23 6.14 -2.88
C ARG A 385 -0.45 6.91 -1.78
N LEU A 386 0.31 7.66 -0.98
CA LEU A 386 -0.19 8.34 0.21
C LEU A 386 0.43 9.73 0.38
N PHE A 387 -0.42 10.70 0.70
CA PHE A 387 -0.03 12.02 1.13
C PHE A 387 -0.53 12.26 2.56
N GLY A 388 0.39 12.51 3.50
CA GLY A 388 0.11 12.90 4.88
C GLY A 388 0.51 14.34 5.15
N LEU A 389 -0.38 15.08 5.83
CA LEU A 389 -0.10 16.45 6.26
C LEU A 389 -0.57 16.68 7.69
N ALA A 390 0.36 17.01 8.56
CA ALA A 390 0.07 17.50 9.90
C ALA A 390 0.44 18.99 10.01
N GLY A 391 -0.51 19.84 10.46
CA GLY A 391 -0.30 21.28 10.56
C GLY A 391 -0.72 21.87 11.91
N GLY A 392 0.15 22.67 12.56
CA GLY A 392 -0.15 23.35 13.83
C GLY A 392 0.10 24.86 13.76
N LEU A 393 -0.93 25.67 14.05
CA LEU A 393 -0.80 27.13 14.09
C LEU A 393 -1.26 27.67 15.45
N GLY A 394 -0.29 28.09 16.29
CA GLY A 394 -0.50 28.68 17.60
C GLY A 394 -0.14 30.16 17.65
N ILE A 395 -1.13 31.05 17.61
CA ILE A 395 -0.93 32.52 17.59
C ILE A 395 -1.40 33.11 18.90
N ASN A 396 -0.50 33.81 19.65
CA ASN A 396 -0.87 34.55 20.81
C ASN A 396 -0.32 35.99 20.72
N LEU A 397 -1.16 37.00 20.98
CA LEU A 397 -0.79 38.39 20.82
C LEU A 397 -0.16 39.01 22.09
N GLY A 398 -0.42 38.45 23.29
CA GLY A 398 0.05 39.02 24.54
C GLY A 398 0.66 38.01 25.53
N GLY A 399 0.95 36.78 25.10
CA GLY A 399 1.45 35.70 25.98
C GLY A 399 2.22 34.62 25.25
N THR A 400 1.92 33.37 25.53
CA THR A 400 2.61 32.20 24.96
C THR A 400 1.86 31.59 23.79
N GLY A 401 2.55 31.39 22.66
CA GLY A 401 2.04 30.60 21.51
C GLY A 401 2.83 29.30 21.33
N ILE A 402 2.11 28.18 21.15
CA ILE A 402 2.72 26.86 20.88
C ILE A 402 2.05 26.22 19.67
N GLY A 403 2.87 25.69 18.77
CA GLY A 403 2.41 24.87 17.64
C GLY A 403 3.15 23.52 17.62
N ALA A 404 2.44 22.42 17.46
CA ALA A 404 3.04 21.09 17.30
C ALA A 404 2.37 20.33 16.16
N ALA A 405 3.15 19.60 15.35
CA ALA A 405 2.64 18.72 14.32
C ALA A 405 3.50 17.47 14.16
N ALA A 406 2.86 16.34 13.95
CA ALA A 406 3.54 15.10 13.60
C ALA A 406 2.77 14.33 12.52
N ASP A 407 3.46 13.90 11.46
CA ASP A 407 2.94 12.96 10.47
C ASP A 407 3.78 11.69 10.52
N VAL A 408 3.10 10.57 10.74
CA VAL A 408 3.71 9.25 10.83
C VAL A 408 3.09 8.34 9.78
N GLN A 409 3.92 7.77 8.93
CA GLN A 409 3.49 6.83 7.91
C GLN A 409 4.27 5.53 8.05
N THR A 410 3.53 4.42 8.17
CA THR A 410 4.10 3.08 8.22
C THR A 410 3.53 2.26 7.06
N TYR A 411 4.42 1.67 6.28
CA TYR A 411 4.06 0.77 5.18
C TYR A 411 4.72 -0.59 5.37
N LYS A 412 3.93 -1.66 5.22
CA LYS A 412 4.41 -3.03 5.17
C LYS A 412 3.83 -3.72 3.93
N GLY A 413 4.72 -4.11 3.00
CA GLY A 413 4.35 -4.77 1.74
C GLY A 413 4.92 -6.19 1.64
N HIS A 414 4.07 -7.15 1.24
CA HIS A 414 4.49 -8.49 0.82
C HIS A 414 3.95 -8.76 -0.57
N THR A 415 4.83 -9.03 -1.54
CA THR A 415 4.44 -9.23 -2.94
C THR A 415 5.09 -10.50 -3.46
N TYR A 416 4.32 -11.58 -3.64
CA TYR A 416 4.85 -12.88 -3.98
C TYR A 416 4.22 -13.43 -5.26
N ALA A 417 5.06 -13.76 -6.25
CA ALA A 417 4.65 -14.45 -7.46
C ALA A 417 5.41 -15.78 -7.56
N SER A 418 4.72 -16.91 -7.80
CA SER A 418 5.39 -18.19 -7.77
C SER A 418 4.78 -19.26 -8.68
N ILE A 419 5.67 -20.13 -9.18
CA ILE A 419 5.31 -21.48 -9.63
C ILE A 419 5.94 -22.44 -8.62
N GLU A 420 5.09 -23.07 -7.79
CA GLU A 420 5.55 -23.78 -6.59
C GLU A 420 6.01 -25.22 -6.90
N ASP A 421 6.60 -25.86 -5.88
CA ASP A 421 6.95 -27.27 -5.91
C ASP A 421 5.76 -28.18 -6.25
N GLY A 422 6.04 -29.20 -7.07
CA GLY A 422 5.04 -30.12 -7.58
C GLY A 422 4.25 -29.61 -8.80
N ALA A 423 4.49 -28.39 -9.26
CA ALA A 423 3.99 -27.90 -10.52
C ALA A 423 4.78 -28.50 -11.70
N LYS A 424 4.08 -29.10 -12.66
CA LYS A 424 4.62 -29.60 -13.93
C LYS A 424 3.98 -28.88 -15.07
N LEU A 425 4.74 -27.99 -15.70
CA LEU A 425 4.29 -27.15 -16.79
C LEU A 425 4.91 -27.58 -18.12
N SER A 426 4.11 -27.77 -19.15
CA SER A 426 4.58 -28.15 -20.47
C SER A 426 3.92 -27.34 -21.59
N LYS A 427 4.64 -27.20 -22.71
CA LYS A 427 4.16 -26.56 -23.96
C LYS A 427 3.75 -25.10 -23.80
N ALA A 428 4.38 -24.35 -22.90
CA ALA A 428 4.13 -22.92 -22.74
C ALA A 428 4.97 -22.12 -23.73
N SER A 429 4.37 -21.25 -24.53
CA SER A 429 5.09 -20.38 -25.45
C SER A 429 5.98 -19.36 -24.71
N SER A 430 5.64 -19.03 -23.48
CA SER A 430 6.44 -18.22 -22.55
C SER A 430 6.00 -18.51 -21.10
N VAL A 431 6.89 -18.27 -20.15
CA VAL A 431 6.58 -18.34 -18.72
C VAL A 431 7.08 -17.06 -18.05
N ARG A 432 6.18 -16.28 -17.49
CA ARG A 432 6.51 -15.07 -16.73
C ARG A 432 6.05 -15.25 -15.29
N VAL A 433 6.96 -15.02 -14.34
CA VAL A 433 6.67 -14.95 -12.90
C VAL A 433 7.17 -13.59 -12.43
N ASN A 434 6.27 -12.69 -12.10
CA ASN A 434 6.58 -11.30 -11.81
C ASN A 434 5.97 -10.87 -10.48
N ALA A 435 6.81 -10.35 -9.57
CA ALA A 435 6.38 -9.68 -8.35
C ALA A 435 6.83 -8.21 -8.40
N GLU A 436 5.89 -7.28 -8.25
CA GLU A 436 6.17 -5.84 -8.31
C GLU A 436 5.56 -5.10 -7.12
N SER A 437 6.40 -4.34 -6.38
CA SER A 437 5.97 -3.43 -5.31
C SER A 437 6.31 -1.99 -5.67
N GLU A 438 5.35 -1.08 -5.58
CA GLU A 438 5.52 0.34 -5.90
C GLU A 438 4.93 1.21 -4.78
N GLU A 439 5.77 2.02 -4.13
CA GLU A 439 5.38 2.96 -3.09
C GLU A 439 5.74 4.40 -3.47
N ASP A 440 4.78 5.32 -3.40
CA ASP A 440 4.98 6.78 -3.51
C ASP A 440 4.33 7.46 -2.30
N LEU A 441 5.14 7.76 -1.29
CA LEU A 441 4.67 8.24 0.01
C LEU A 441 5.25 9.63 0.31
N THR A 442 4.37 10.55 0.68
CA THR A 442 4.74 11.92 1.04
C THR A 442 4.25 12.26 2.44
N SER A 443 5.16 12.68 3.32
CA SER A 443 4.90 13.13 4.68
C SER A 443 5.32 14.59 4.86
N VAL A 444 4.39 15.42 5.32
CA VAL A 444 4.64 16.83 5.60
C VAL A 444 4.15 17.19 7.00
N ALA A 445 5.05 17.64 7.85
CA ALA A 445 4.69 18.23 9.14
C ALA A 445 5.12 19.69 9.17
N ALA A 446 4.18 20.61 9.45
CA ALA A 446 4.48 22.03 9.45
C ALA A 446 3.83 22.77 10.62
N THR A 447 4.59 23.63 11.31
CA THR A 447 4.08 24.40 12.45
C THR A 447 4.54 25.84 12.44
N ILE A 448 3.65 26.72 12.88
CA ILE A 448 3.98 28.12 13.16
C ILE A 448 3.46 28.48 14.55
N ALA A 449 4.29 29.15 15.35
CA ALA A 449 3.90 29.69 16.63
C ALA A 449 4.31 31.17 16.75
N THR A 450 3.42 31.99 17.29
CA THR A 450 3.75 33.36 17.64
C THR A 450 3.34 33.68 19.08
N GLY A 451 4.15 34.45 19.80
CA GLY A 451 3.87 34.86 21.17
C GLY A 451 4.59 36.12 21.54
N ASP A 452 4.07 36.92 22.48
CA ASP A 452 4.81 38.08 23.03
C ASP A 452 5.90 37.63 24.00
N THR A 453 5.55 36.72 24.92
CA THR A 453 6.50 36.24 25.95
C THR A 453 7.29 35.02 25.46
N PHE A 454 6.62 34.06 24.88
CA PHE A 454 7.25 32.83 24.37
C PHE A 454 6.53 32.32 23.13
N ALA A 455 7.29 31.82 22.16
CA ALA A 455 6.77 31.06 21.04
C ALA A 455 7.53 29.72 20.88
N GLY A 456 6.80 28.63 20.79
CA GLY A 456 7.36 27.28 20.56
C GLY A 456 6.72 26.59 19.35
N ALA A 457 7.52 26.19 18.37
CA ALA A 457 7.04 25.44 17.21
C ALA A 457 7.80 24.10 17.08
N GLY A 458 7.08 22.99 16.88
CA GLY A 458 7.68 21.67 16.69
C GLY A 458 7.01 20.90 15.56
N ALA A 459 7.79 20.37 14.59
CA ALA A 459 7.28 19.59 13.49
C ALA A 459 8.10 18.31 13.28
N ALA A 460 7.44 17.16 13.07
CA ALA A 460 8.11 15.90 12.81
C ALA A 460 7.39 15.11 11.70
N GLY A 461 8.12 14.72 10.64
CA GLY A 461 7.71 13.75 9.64
C GLY A 461 8.46 12.43 9.84
N LEU A 462 7.77 11.29 9.78
CA LEU A 462 8.35 9.96 9.93
C LEU A 462 7.78 8.99 8.91
N HIS A 463 8.67 8.35 8.15
CA HIS A 463 8.36 7.15 7.36
C HIS A 463 9.03 5.90 7.93
N VAL A 464 8.27 4.80 8.04
CA VAL A 464 8.81 3.46 8.34
C VAL A 464 8.28 2.50 7.29
N ILE A 465 9.17 1.96 6.47
CA ILE A 465 8.83 1.13 5.33
C ILE A 465 9.52 -0.22 5.43
N SER A 466 8.75 -1.28 5.22
CA SER A 466 9.26 -2.64 5.15
C SER A 466 8.60 -3.39 4.00
N THR A 467 9.39 -3.79 2.99
CA THR A 467 8.90 -4.54 1.83
C THR A 467 9.64 -5.87 1.66
N ASP A 468 8.90 -6.90 1.24
CA ASP A 468 9.44 -8.20 0.85
C ASP A 468 8.79 -8.61 -0.48
N THR A 469 9.55 -8.52 -1.58
CA THR A 469 9.08 -8.77 -2.95
C THR A 469 9.80 -9.99 -3.50
N LYS A 470 9.06 -11.06 -3.83
CA LYS A 470 9.63 -12.35 -4.25
C LYS A 470 8.97 -12.88 -5.52
N ALA A 471 9.80 -13.28 -6.48
CA ALA A 471 9.38 -14.06 -7.64
C ALA A 471 10.20 -15.36 -7.72
N TYR A 472 9.54 -16.51 -7.85
CA TYR A 472 10.29 -17.77 -7.89
C TYR A 472 9.60 -18.92 -8.62
N ILE A 473 10.43 -19.89 -9.06
CA ILE A 473 9.98 -21.18 -9.60
C ILE A 473 10.59 -22.26 -8.73
N GLY A 474 9.79 -23.07 -8.03
CA GLY A 474 10.21 -24.14 -7.13
C GLY A 474 9.88 -23.87 -5.67
N ASN A 475 10.75 -24.31 -4.75
CA ASN A 475 10.53 -24.17 -3.31
C ASN A 475 10.96 -22.80 -2.77
N GLN A 476 10.33 -22.39 -1.70
CA GLN A 476 10.78 -21.22 -0.93
C GLN A 476 12.16 -21.46 -0.30
N GLU A 477 12.99 -20.41 -0.20
CA GLU A 477 14.37 -20.44 0.29
C GLU A 477 14.57 -21.19 1.63
N ASP A 478 13.59 -21.12 2.54
CA ASP A 478 13.69 -21.64 3.92
C ASP A 478 13.08 -23.04 4.12
N LYS A 479 12.57 -23.68 3.07
CA LYS A 479 11.96 -25.00 3.19
C LYS A 479 12.97 -26.11 2.92
N GLU A 480 12.89 -27.17 3.75
CA GLU A 480 13.74 -28.36 3.62
C GLU A 480 13.58 -29.03 2.24
N ILE A 481 14.70 -29.32 1.61
CA ILE A 481 14.78 -29.78 0.21
C ILE A 481 14.39 -31.26 0.14
N THR A 482 13.31 -31.59 -0.55
CA THR A 482 13.00 -32.97 -0.92
C THR A 482 12.97 -33.13 -2.45
N GLU A 483 13.71 -34.09 -2.99
CA GLU A 483 13.69 -34.42 -4.42
C GLU A 483 12.29 -34.78 -4.97
N ALA A 484 11.35 -35.10 -4.10
CA ALA A 484 10.07 -35.72 -4.47
C ALA A 484 8.99 -34.74 -4.93
N GLY A 485 9.25 -33.44 -5.01
CA GLY A 485 8.23 -32.45 -5.33
C GLY A 485 8.72 -31.27 -6.15
N LYS A 486 9.78 -31.41 -6.94
CA LYS A 486 10.37 -30.31 -7.71
C LYS A 486 9.43 -29.69 -8.75
N ALA A 487 9.55 -28.41 -9.01
CA ALA A 487 8.93 -27.77 -10.15
C ALA A 487 9.60 -28.19 -11.46
N GLU A 488 8.83 -28.52 -12.48
CA GLU A 488 9.34 -28.94 -13.78
C GLU A 488 8.70 -28.13 -14.91
N LEU A 489 9.51 -27.39 -15.68
CA LEU A 489 9.12 -26.70 -16.91
C LEU A 489 9.74 -27.45 -18.10
N ILE A 490 8.91 -27.99 -18.97
CA ILE A 490 9.33 -28.79 -20.12
C ILE A 490 8.81 -28.13 -21.40
N GLU A 491 9.69 -27.95 -22.38
CA GLU A 491 9.37 -27.29 -23.66
C GLU A 491 8.76 -25.91 -23.46
N ALA A 492 9.32 -25.12 -22.53
CA ALA A 492 8.95 -23.73 -22.33
C ALA A 492 9.62 -22.84 -23.38
N GLY A 493 8.96 -21.77 -23.79
CA GLY A 493 9.63 -20.69 -24.53
C GLY A 493 10.55 -19.86 -23.63
N ALA A 494 10.47 -18.54 -23.74
CA ALA A 494 11.21 -17.65 -22.83
C ALA A 494 10.68 -17.74 -21.40
N VAL A 495 11.57 -17.94 -20.42
CA VAL A 495 11.24 -17.99 -18.99
C VAL A 495 11.79 -16.73 -18.30
N SER A 496 10.93 -15.98 -17.62
CA SER A 496 11.30 -14.78 -16.87
C SER A 496 10.81 -14.87 -15.42
N VAL A 497 11.70 -14.66 -14.46
CA VAL A 497 11.42 -14.59 -13.03
C VAL A 497 11.92 -13.23 -12.54
N THR A 498 11.01 -12.32 -12.22
CA THR A 498 11.37 -10.93 -11.92
C THR A 498 10.74 -10.49 -10.60
N ALA A 499 11.57 -10.01 -9.67
CA ALA A 499 11.14 -9.34 -8.45
C ALA A 499 11.61 -7.88 -8.50
N LYS A 500 10.66 -6.94 -8.51
CA LYS A 500 10.96 -5.51 -8.61
C LYS A 500 10.29 -4.76 -7.47
N ASP A 501 11.07 -3.96 -6.76
CA ASP A 501 10.62 -3.15 -5.65
C ASP A 501 11.08 -1.70 -5.84
N THR A 502 10.13 -0.78 -5.99
CA THR A 502 10.39 0.64 -6.28
C THR A 502 9.71 1.50 -5.23
N THR A 503 10.50 2.32 -4.52
CA THR A 503 10.00 3.21 -3.50
C THR A 503 10.41 4.64 -3.77
N LYS A 504 9.45 5.57 -3.72
CA LYS A 504 9.68 7.00 -3.77
C LYS A 504 9.14 7.65 -2.50
N LEU A 505 10.00 8.39 -1.79
CA LEU A 505 9.68 9.00 -0.51
C LEU A 505 9.97 10.49 -0.50
N THR A 506 9.08 11.23 0.17
CA THR A 506 9.33 12.62 0.51
C THR A 506 8.92 12.88 1.96
N THR A 507 9.87 13.21 2.82
CA THR A 507 9.62 13.49 4.23
C THR A 507 10.06 14.91 4.57
N SER A 508 9.13 15.74 5.07
CA SER A 508 9.42 17.13 5.40
C SER A 508 8.97 17.49 6.81
N GLY A 509 9.83 18.19 7.54
CA GLY A 509 9.53 18.82 8.81
C GLY A 509 9.84 20.32 8.78
N GLY A 510 8.86 21.19 9.06
CA GLY A 510 9.03 22.63 9.06
C GLY A 510 8.48 23.30 10.31
N SER A 511 9.29 24.08 11.05
CA SER A 511 8.84 24.80 12.24
C SER A 511 9.30 26.26 12.26
N GLY A 512 8.37 27.17 12.59
CA GLY A 512 8.65 28.60 12.72
C GLY A 512 8.10 29.16 14.03
N ALA A 513 8.96 29.73 14.87
CA ALA A 513 8.58 30.40 16.11
C ALA A 513 9.04 31.86 16.13
N VAL A 514 8.14 32.79 16.45
CA VAL A 514 8.44 34.22 16.56
C VAL A 514 7.87 34.79 17.87
N SER A 515 8.71 35.44 18.67
CA SER A 515 8.29 36.00 19.98
C SER A 515 8.95 37.34 20.30
N GLY A 516 8.25 38.15 21.09
CA GLY A 516 8.81 39.37 21.67
C GLY A 516 9.97 39.10 22.64
N THR A 517 9.99 37.94 23.33
CA THR A 517 11.06 37.60 24.28
C THR A 517 11.84 36.35 23.85
N ALA A 518 11.26 35.14 23.85
CA ALA A 518 11.99 33.92 23.56
C ALA A 518 11.23 33.04 22.54
N ALA A 519 11.93 32.58 21.51
CA ALA A 519 11.36 31.72 20.48
C ALA A 519 12.16 30.44 20.26
N GLY A 520 11.46 29.30 20.08
CA GLY A 520 12.07 28.01 19.77
C GLY A 520 11.38 27.32 18.61
N GLY A 521 12.11 27.01 17.51
CA GLY A 521 11.63 26.24 16.38
C GLY A 521 12.43 24.94 16.18
N LEU A 522 11.79 23.80 16.34
CA LEU A 522 12.43 22.49 16.18
C LEU A 522 11.73 21.66 15.09
N SER A 523 12.49 21.03 14.22
CA SER A 523 11.94 20.15 13.19
C SER A 523 12.74 18.87 12.99
N ALA A 524 12.05 17.81 12.61
CA ALA A 524 12.66 16.54 12.25
C ALA A 524 11.99 15.94 11.00
N ALA A 525 12.80 15.31 10.16
CA ALA A 525 12.35 14.46 9.06
C ALA A 525 13.14 13.14 9.15
N VAL A 526 12.45 12.02 9.32
CA VAL A 526 13.09 10.72 9.57
C VAL A 526 12.52 9.67 8.62
N GLU A 527 13.39 8.90 8.01
CA GLU A 527 13.05 7.75 7.17
C GLU A 527 13.78 6.50 7.62
N VAL A 528 13.04 5.41 7.77
CA VAL A 528 13.55 4.07 8.02
C VAL A 528 12.99 3.13 6.95
N VAL A 529 13.86 2.62 6.09
CA VAL A 529 13.48 1.82 4.93
C VAL A 529 14.19 0.47 4.96
N GLN A 530 13.44 -0.61 4.93
CA GLN A 530 13.95 -1.98 4.84
C GLN A 530 13.32 -2.66 3.62
N LYS A 531 14.12 -3.01 2.63
CA LYS A 531 13.65 -3.60 1.38
C LYS A 531 14.35 -4.91 1.08
N LYS A 532 13.55 -5.92 0.70
CA LYS A 532 14.05 -7.18 0.18
C LYS A 532 13.40 -7.47 -1.16
N ALA A 533 14.21 -7.64 -2.23
CA ALA A 533 13.78 -8.15 -3.51
C ALA A 533 14.55 -9.43 -3.83
N SER A 534 13.83 -10.53 -4.06
CA SER A 534 14.43 -11.83 -4.36
C SER A 534 13.78 -12.46 -5.58
N ALA A 535 14.59 -12.80 -6.59
CA ALA A 535 14.14 -13.53 -7.77
C ALA A 535 14.96 -14.81 -7.93
N TYR A 536 14.32 -15.98 -8.04
CA TYR A 536 15.11 -17.22 -8.09
C TYR A 536 14.42 -18.40 -8.74
N VAL A 537 15.26 -19.32 -9.22
CA VAL A 537 14.90 -20.70 -9.51
C VAL A 537 15.24 -21.52 -8.26
N GLY A 538 14.26 -22.15 -7.65
CA GLY A 538 14.40 -22.89 -6.38
C GLY A 538 15.26 -24.16 -6.52
N ASN A 539 15.57 -24.74 -5.37
CA ASN A 539 16.41 -25.94 -5.30
C ASN A 539 15.77 -27.12 -6.05
N HIS A 540 16.61 -27.89 -6.77
CA HIS A 540 16.20 -29.06 -7.58
C HIS A 540 15.20 -28.75 -8.72
N ALA A 541 14.77 -27.53 -8.94
CA ALA A 541 13.89 -27.19 -10.04
C ALA A 541 14.53 -27.50 -11.41
N SER A 542 13.71 -27.92 -12.37
CA SER A 542 14.16 -28.27 -13.71
C SER A 542 13.50 -27.35 -14.75
N ILE A 543 14.30 -26.61 -15.51
CA ILE A 543 13.82 -25.69 -16.55
C ILE A 543 14.44 -26.07 -17.89
N GLY A 544 13.59 -26.41 -18.86
CA GLY A 544 13.93 -26.58 -20.27
C GLY A 544 13.19 -25.53 -21.13
N GLY A 545 13.91 -24.61 -21.78
CA GLY A 545 13.26 -23.52 -22.51
C GLY A 545 14.14 -22.83 -23.53
N GLU A 546 13.62 -21.75 -24.15
CA GLU A 546 14.37 -20.92 -25.11
C GLU A 546 15.38 -20.02 -24.41
N SER A 547 15.00 -19.36 -23.34
CA SER A 547 15.87 -18.48 -22.53
C SER A 547 15.45 -18.46 -21.08
N LEU A 548 16.37 -18.05 -20.20
CA LEU A 548 16.07 -17.79 -18.79
C LEU A 548 16.53 -16.39 -18.41
N THR A 549 15.66 -15.63 -17.76
CA THR A 549 16.00 -14.39 -17.06
C THR A 549 15.55 -14.49 -15.62
N VAL A 550 16.48 -14.34 -14.68
CA VAL A 550 16.21 -14.23 -13.24
C VAL A 550 16.69 -12.86 -12.80
N GLN A 551 15.78 -11.95 -12.44
CA GLN A 551 16.13 -10.57 -12.11
C GLN A 551 15.50 -10.10 -10.80
N ALA A 552 16.33 -9.68 -9.85
CA ALA A 552 15.91 -8.96 -8.65
C ALA A 552 16.31 -7.49 -8.74
N GLU A 553 15.39 -6.59 -8.42
CA GLU A 553 15.62 -5.15 -8.51
C GLU A 553 15.06 -4.42 -7.28
N ASN A 554 15.90 -3.64 -6.60
CA ASN A 554 15.53 -2.69 -5.56
C ASN A 554 15.87 -1.27 -5.98
N THR A 555 14.88 -0.39 -6.01
CA THR A 555 15.10 1.04 -6.30
C THR A 555 14.47 1.90 -5.20
N SER A 556 15.24 2.85 -4.65
CA SER A 556 14.71 3.86 -3.74
C SER A 556 15.15 5.26 -4.20
N ASP A 557 14.19 6.18 -4.34
CA ASP A 557 14.41 7.62 -4.55
C ASP A 557 13.77 8.36 -3.38
N SER A 558 14.59 8.96 -2.52
CA SER A 558 14.16 9.50 -1.25
C SER A 558 14.61 10.94 -1.07
N THR A 559 13.77 11.76 -0.44
CA THR A 559 14.08 13.13 -0.09
C THR A 559 13.64 13.43 1.35
N THR A 560 14.60 13.76 2.21
CA THR A 560 14.34 14.19 3.58
C THR A 560 14.71 15.66 3.76
N ALA A 561 13.82 16.47 4.31
CA ALA A 561 14.08 17.88 4.56
C ALA A 561 13.55 18.33 5.93
N ALA A 562 14.38 18.96 6.73
CA ALA A 562 13.98 19.57 7.99
C ALA A 562 14.40 21.04 8.08
N ALA A 563 13.50 21.93 8.50
CA ALA A 563 13.80 23.35 8.65
C ALA A 563 13.22 23.93 9.96
N GLY A 564 14.08 24.53 10.78
CA GLY A 564 13.72 25.19 12.04
C GLY A 564 14.03 26.66 12.00
N LEU A 565 13.09 27.54 12.45
CA LEU A 565 13.28 28.96 12.63
C LEU A 565 12.84 29.39 14.02
N GLY A 566 13.69 30.07 14.75
CA GLY A 566 13.38 30.64 16.06
C GLY A 566 13.84 32.11 16.15
N VAL A 567 12.90 33.07 16.18
CA VAL A 567 13.22 34.51 16.27
C VAL A 567 12.59 35.09 17.51
N GLY A 568 13.44 35.49 18.48
CA GLY A 568 13.01 36.08 19.75
C GLY A 568 13.65 37.46 20.03
N GLY A 569 12.98 38.30 20.79
CA GLY A 569 13.58 39.59 21.20
C GLY A 569 14.86 39.40 22.03
N THR A 570 14.88 38.44 22.95
CA THR A 570 16.04 38.14 23.82
C THR A 570 16.73 36.84 23.42
N ALA A 571 16.00 35.76 23.19
CA ALA A 571 16.52 34.45 22.82
C ALA A 571 15.81 33.84 21.61
N GLY A 572 16.58 33.38 20.65
CA GLY A 572 16.03 32.62 19.48
C GLY A 572 16.81 31.34 19.30
N VAL A 573 16.10 30.18 19.35
CA VAL A 573 16.68 28.85 19.19
C VAL A 573 16.02 28.14 18.02
N ALA A 574 16.81 27.56 17.14
CA ALA A 574 16.32 26.74 16.07
C ALA A 574 17.12 25.43 15.97
N GLY A 575 16.40 24.35 15.66
CA GLY A 575 17.01 23.05 15.42
C GLY A 575 16.32 22.32 14.25
N ALA A 576 17.12 21.65 13.42
CA ALA A 576 16.61 20.82 12.33
C ALA A 576 17.41 19.50 12.24
N ALA A 577 16.70 18.39 12.10
CA ALA A 577 17.30 17.07 11.89
C ALA A 577 16.67 16.37 10.68
N SER A 578 17.50 15.92 9.75
CA SER A 578 17.13 15.10 8.59
C SER A 578 17.86 13.77 8.70
N GLU A 579 17.14 12.68 8.89
CA GLU A 579 17.75 11.38 9.16
C GLU A 579 17.16 10.31 8.24
N THR A 580 18.03 9.53 7.58
CA THR A 580 17.66 8.47 6.67
C THR A 580 18.44 7.21 6.98
N PHE A 581 17.72 6.10 7.25
CA PHE A 581 18.27 4.77 7.50
C PHE A 581 17.69 3.81 6.48
N VAL A 582 18.54 3.26 5.59
CA VAL A 582 18.11 2.38 4.52
C VAL A 582 18.85 1.06 4.55
N THR A 583 18.11 -0.04 4.40
CA THR A 583 18.66 -1.39 4.19
C THR A 583 18.05 -1.99 2.94
N HIS A 584 18.88 -2.31 1.95
CA HIS A 584 18.49 -3.05 0.76
C HIS A 584 19.11 -4.44 0.77
N THR A 585 18.29 -5.46 0.54
CA THR A 585 18.72 -6.81 0.21
C THR A 585 18.19 -7.17 -1.17
N THR A 586 19.08 -7.41 -2.13
CA THR A 586 18.72 -7.73 -3.51
C THR A 586 19.40 -9.02 -3.91
N ASP A 587 18.61 -10.06 -4.19
CA ASP A 587 19.13 -11.40 -4.43
C ASP A 587 18.53 -12.04 -5.68
N ALA A 588 19.37 -12.37 -6.64
CA ALA A 588 18.97 -13.12 -7.83
C ALA A 588 19.78 -14.40 -7.92
N HIS A 589 19.15 -15.58 -7.96
CA HIS A 589 19.91 -16.82 -7.98
C HIS A 589 19.22 -18.00 -8.67
N VAL A 590 20.07 -18.98 -9.01
CA VAL A 590 19.67 -20.35 -9.35
C VAL A 590 20.05 -21.25 -8.20
N GLY A 591 19.06 -21.86 -7.56
CA GLY A 591 19.21 -22.62 -6.32
C GLY A 591 19.94 -23.96 -6.48
N ARG A 592 20.23 -24.54 -5.35
CA ARG A 592 21.05 -25.76 -5.23
C ARG A 592 20.50 -26.94 -6.05
N ALA A 593 21.38 -27.59 -6.80
CA ALA A 593 21.07 -28.74 -7.64
C ALA A 593 19.93 -28.51 -8.66
N ALA A 594 19.60 -27.26 -8.96
CA ALA A 594 18.71 -26.92 -10.05
C ALA A 594 19.31 -27.25 -11.40
N ASN A 595 18.49 -27.62 -12.39
CA ASN A 595 18.92 -27.96 -13.73
C ASN A 595 18.26 -27.04 -14.75
N VAL A 596 19.00 -26.12 -15.34
CA VAL A 596 18.54 -25.18 -16.35
C VAL A 596 19.19 -25.48 -17.68
N THR A 597 18.38 -25.69 -18.71
CA THR A 597 18.87 -25.89 -20.08
C THR A 597 18.07 -24.98 -21.04
N THR A 598 18.77 -24.02 -21.65
CA THR A 598 18.19 -23.10 -22.63
C THR A 598 18.91 -23.16 -23.95
N SER A 599 18.19 -22.93 -25.05
CA SER A 599 18.78 -22.79 -26.39
C SER A 599 19.35 -21.39 -26.64
N GLY A 600 18.86 -20.38 -25.94
CA GLY A 600 19.31 -18.99 -25.91
C GLY A 600 20.05 -18.64 -24.62
N ASP A 601 20.03 -17.39 -24.25
CA ASP A 601 20.75 -16.86 -23.07
C ASP A 601 20.14 -17.31 -21.74
N ALA A 602 21.01 -17.46 -20.71
CA ALA A 602 20.63 -17.64 -19.33
C ALA A 602 21.23 -16.52 -18.48
N ASP A 603 20.40 -15.60 -18.01
CA ASP A 603 20.80 -14.39 -17.32
C ASP A 603 20.30 -14.41 -15.86
N VAL A 604 21.22 -14.20 -14.89
CA VAL A 604 20.93 -14.04 -13.47
C VAL A 604 21.42 -12.66 -13.03
N LYS A 605 20.51 -11.75 -12.67
CA LYS A 605 20.86 -10.36 -12.46
C LYS A 605 20.24 -9.78 -11.18
N ALA A 606 21.08 -9.19 -10.32
CA ALA A 606 20.66 -8.40 -9.16
C ALA A 606 21.00 -6.93 -9.36
N VAL A 607 20.03 -6.04 -9.19
CA VAL A 607 20.21 -4.59 -9.35
C VAL A 607 19.71 -3.87 -8.11
N SER A 608 20.56 -3.05 -7.50
CA SER A 608 20.17 -2.19 -6.38
C SER A 608 20.51 -0.73 -6.70
N SER A 609 19.55 0.17 -6.52
CA SER A 609 19.74 1.61 -6.76
C SER A 609 19.19 2.41 -5.57
N PHE A 610 20.01 3.29 -5.02
CA PHE A 610 19.63 4.21 -3.97
C PHE A 610 19.99 5.64 -4.34
N LYS A 611 18.97 6.52 -4.34
CA LYS A 611 19.15 7.94 -4.52
C LYS A 611 18.55 8.68 -3.36
N GLN A 612 19.33 9.61 -2.74
CA GLN A 612 18.95 10.35 -1.56
C GLN A 612 19.25 11.82 -1.69
N GLY A 613 18.24 12.67 -1.46
CA GLY A 613 18.37 14.07 -1.15
C GLY A 613 18.14 14.31 0.35
N ALA A 614 19.11 14.83 1.08
CA ALA A 614 18.97 15.11 2.51
C ALA A 614 19.30 16.57 2.84
N GLY A 615 18.40 17.26 3.53
CA GLY A 615 18.55 18.66 3.88
C GLY A 615 18.16 18.99 5.32
N ALA A 616 19.03 19.71 6.06
CA ALA A 616 18.67 20.24 7.36
C ALA A 616 19.07 21.73 7.49
N GLY A 617 18.14 22.56 7.98
CA GLY A 617 18.37 23.97 8.16
C GLY A 617 17.83 24.50 9.49
N GLY A 618 18.71 25.09 10.34
CA GLY A 618 18.32 25.70 11.61
C GLY A 618 18.82 27.16 11.74
N VAL A 619 17.89 28.14 11.88
CA VAL A 619 18.24 29.55 12.03
C VAL A 619 17.63 30.15 13.29
N GLY A 620 18.48 30.49 14.27
CA GLY A 620 18.11 31.19 15.51
C GLY A 620 18.47 32.65 15.45
N GLY A 621 17.51 33.56 15.67
CA GLY A 621 17.73 35.01 15.65
C GLY A 621 17.22 35.71 16.91
N SER A 622 18.01 36.70 17.47
CA SER A 622 17.52 37.47 18.60
C SER A 622 18.36 38.76 18.86
N GLY A 623 17.87 39.60 19.77
CA GLY A 623 18.63 40.75 20.26
C GLY A 623 19.80 40.37 21.17
N THR A 624 19.76 39.21 21.85
CA THR A 624 20.83 38.84 22.81
C THR A 624 21.47 37.50 22.45
N VAL A 625 20.71 36.37 22.38
CA VAL A 625 21.27 35.04 22.12
C VAL A 625 20.54 34.36 20.98
N GLY A 626 21.26 34.11 19.89
CA GLY A 626 20.74 33.35 18.71
C GLY A 626 21.45 32.01 18.55
N ILE A 627 20.71 30.91 18.54
CA ILE A 627 21.26 29.56 18.38
C ILE A 627 20.59 28.85 17.17
N GLY A 628 21.41 28.42 16.21
CA GLY A 628 20.96 27.62 15.09
C GLY A 628 21.73 26.30 15.02
N LEU A 629 21.02 25.19 15.01
CA LEU A 629 21.57 23.84 14.91
C LEU A 629 20.96 23.09 13.75
N ALA A 630 21.77 22.33 13.01
CA ALA A 630 21.28 21.48 11.94
C ALA A 630 22.06 20.16 11.87
N ASN A 631 21.37 19.06 11.71
CA ASN A 631 21.95 17.74 11.51
C ASN A 631 21.36 17.06 10.28
N SER A 632 22.22 16.44 9.46
CA SER A 632 21.79 15.53 8.40
C SER A 632 22.55 14.22 8.50
N THR A 633 21.83 13.10 8.66
CA THR A 633 22.41 11.76 8.73
C THR A 633 21.82 10.87 7.63
N VAL A 634 22.69 10.24 6.86
CA VAL A 634 22.30 9.19 5.90
C VAL A 634 23.10 7.93 6.24
N SER A 635 22.40 6.86 6.59
CA SER A 635 22.97 5.53 6.82
C SER A 635 22.36 4.53 5.86
N MET A 636 23.19 3.95 5.01
CA MET A 636 22.76 2.93 4.04
C MET A 636 23.55 1.65 4.19
N SER A 637 22.83 0.52 4.20
CA SER A 637 23.37 -0.82 4.07
C SER A 637 22.76 -1.50 2.85
N ALA A 638 23.60 -2.01 1.92
CA ALA A 638 23.13 -2.72 0.74
C ALA A 638 23.86 -4.06 0.59
N ASP A 639 23.13 -5.15 0.42
CA ASP A 639 23.64 -6.47 0.06
C ASP A 639 23.03 -6.90 -1.27
N THR A 640 23.80 -6.82 -2.35
CA THR A 640 23.36 -7.10 -3.73
C THR A 640 24.11 -8.34 -4.22
N LYS A 641 23.35 -9.42 -4.49
CA LYS A 641 23.92 -10.71 -4.87
C LYS A 641 23.28 -11.26 -6.13
N ALA A 642 24.12 -11.73 -7.06
CA ALA A 642 23.71 -12.60 -8.13
C ALA A 642 24.55 -13.88 -8.08
N HIS A 643 23.91 -15.05 -8.01
CA HIS A 643 24.69 -16.27 -7.83
C HIS A 643 24.02 -17.53 -8.38
N VAL A 644 24.84 -18.57 -8.50
CA VAL A 644 24.40 -19.94 -8.81
C VAL A 644 24.89 -20.86 -7.72
N ASP A 645 23.98 -21.55 -7.04
CA ASP A 645 24.26 -22.34 -5.86
C ASP A 645 24.89 -23.71 -6.17
N GLY A 646 25.42 -24.33 -5.13
CA GLY A 646 26.19 -25.57 -5.23
C GLY A 646 25.46 -26.73 -5.89
N GLY A 647 26.13 -27.39 -6.85
CA GLY A 647 25.58 -28.52 -7.61
C GLY A 647 24.57 -28.15 -8.69
N ALA A 648 24.23 -26.88 -8.87
CA ALA A 648 23.35 -26.45 -9.96
C ALA A 648 24.05 -26.55 -11.33
N LYS A 649 23.25 -26.84 -12.35
CA LYS A 649 23.69 -26.90 -13.76
C LYS A 649 22.93 -25.87 -14.59
N VAL A 650 23.66 -24.96 -15.24
CA VAL A 650 23.11 -23.93 -16.11
C VAL A 650 23.75 -23.99 -17.48
N THR A 651 22.96 -24.33 -18.49
CA THR A 651 23.38 -24.41 -19.90
C THR A 651 22.58 -23.37 -20.71
N GLY A 652 23.29 -22.56 -21.49
CA GLY A 652 22.69 -21.55 -22.36
C GLY A 652 23.61 -21.18 -23.50
N LYS A 653 23.13 -20.39 -24.46
CA LYS A 653 23.97 -19.80 -25.53
C LYS A 653 25.04 -18.91 -24.88
N ASN A 654 24.63 -17.99 -24.02
CA ASN A 654 25.45 -17.26 -23.09
C ASN A 654 24.95 -17.51 -21.65
N VAL A 655 25.86 -17.49 -20.67
CA VAL A 655 25.49 -17.56 -19.24
C VAL A 655 26.05 -16.32 -18.55
N ARG A 656 25.18 -15.46 -18.02
CA ARG A 656 25.59 -14.23 -17.34
C ARG A 656 25.08 -14.24 -15.90
N VAL A 657 25.99 -13.88 -14.98
CA VAL A 657 25.66 -13.65 -13.56
C VAL A 657 26.16 -12.26 -13.20
N ALA A 658 25.27 -11.33 -12.97
CA ALA A 658 25.61 -9.92 -12.81
C ALA A 658 24.99 -9.31 -11.55
N ALA A 659 25.77 -8.65 -10.72
CA ALA A 659 25.32 -7.88 -9.57
C ALA A 659 25.74 -6.41 -9.75
N ASP A 660 24.77 -5.51 -9.78
CA ASP A 660 24.98 -4.08 -9.99
C ASP A 660 24.41 -3.29 -8.81
N HIS A 661 25.24 -2.44 -8.18
CA HIS A 661 24.80 -1.50 -7.15
C HIS A 661 25.14 -0.07 -7.50
N THR A 662 24.20 0.85 -7.27
CA THR A 662 24.43 2.29 -7.43
C THR A 662 23.90 3.08 -6.24
N THR A 663 24.71 4.01 -5.73
CA THR A 663 24.32 4.96 -4.66
C THR A 663 24.62 6.38 -5.14
N ASP A 664 23.62 7.27 -5.01
CA ASP A 664 23.77 8.71 -5.28
C ASP A 664 23.17 9.51 -4.14
N ILE A 665 24.01 10.15 -3.33
CA ILE A 665 23.59 10.92 -2.17
C ILE A 665 23.96 12.38 -2.36
N THR A 666 22.97 13.25 -2.22
CA THR A 666 23.17 14.70 -2.14
C THR A 666 22.67 15.20 -0.80
N TYR A 667 23.51 15.88 -0.02
CA TYR A 667 23.10 16.46 1.26
C TYR A 667 23.54 17.91 1.46
N ALA A 668 22.75 18.67 2.22
CA ALA A 668 23.06 20.03 2.61
C ALA A 668 22.63 20.29 4.06
N THR A 669 23.57 20.76 4.89
CA THR A 669 23.28 21.10 6.28
C THR A 669 23.69 22.52 6.55
N ILE A 670 22.74 23.38 6.95
CA ILE A 670 22.97 24.81 7.13
C ILE A 670 22.49 25.27 8.52
N ALA A 671 23.34 25.89 9.28
CA ALA A 671 22.98 26.47 10.57
C ALA A 671 23.30 27.98 10.63
N GLY A 672 22.41 28.78 11.23
CA GLY A 672 22.57 30.21 11.37
C GLY A 672 22.27 30.68 12.79
N GLY A 673 23.18 31.50 13.36
CA GLY A 673 22.98 32.23 14.63
C GLY A 673 23.09 33.73 14.39
N LEU A 674 22.05 34.49 14.70
CA LEU A 674 22.00 35.94 14.59
C LEU A 674 21.69 36.54 15.97
N ALA A 675 22.59 37.36 16.53
CA ALA A 675 22.35 37.95 17.86
C ALA A 675 23.10 39.25 18.06
N GLY A 676 22.62 40.08 18.99
CA GLY A 676 23.34 41.31 19.39
C GLY A 676 24.46 41.04 20.39
N THR A 677 24.49 39.88 21.08
CA THR A 677 25.50 39.57 22.11
C THR A 677 26.21 38.24 21.89
N ALA A 678 25.45 37.14 21.64
CA ALA A 678 26.03 35.83 21.45
C ALA A 678 25.28 35.06 20.34
N ALA A 679 25.96 34.76 19.22
CA ALA A 679 25.45 33.98 18.15
C ALA A 679 26.19 32.62 18.08
N ILE A 680 25.45 31.53 18.15
CA ILE A 680 25.97 30.15 18.12
C ILE A 680 25.36 29.41 16.95
N ASN A 681 26.15 28.67 16.21
CA ASN A 681 25.66 27.75 15.19
C ASN A 681 26.45 26.46 15.20
N GLY A 682 25.80 25.38 14.67
CA GLY A 682 26.43 24.10 14.46
C GLY A 682 25.72 23.33 13.35
N ALA A 683 26.46 22.97 12.32
CA ALA A 683 25.97 22.15 11.21
C ALA A 683 26.78 20.84 11.16
N VAL A 684 26.09 19.69 11.17
CA VAL A 684 26.71 18.37 11.15
C VAL A 684 26.09 17.55 10.04
N GLY A 685 26.89 16.95 9.16
CA GLY A 685 26.47 15.96 8.18
C GLY A 685 27.22 14.65 8.41
N VAL A 686 26.50 13.55 8.50
CA VAL A 686 27.05 12.21 8.71
C VAL A 686 26.54 11.29 7.61
N ASN A 687 27.45 10.63 6.91
CA ASN A 687 27.08 9.63 5.91
C ASN A 687 27.83 8.34 6.22
N VAL A 688 27.09 7.24 6.38
CA VAL A 688 27.63 5.90 6.62
C VAL A 688 27.10 4.97 5.54
N LEU A 689 28.00 4.39 4.76
CA LEU A 689 27.67 3.51 3.64
C LEU A 689 28.36 2.16 3.83
N ASP A 690 27.59 1.09 3.87
CA ASP A 690 28.07 -0.30 3.88
C ASP A 690 27.44 -1.03 2.70
N THR A 691 28.20 -1.16 1.60
CA THR A 691 27.72 -1.82 0.38
C THR A 691 28.48 -3.11 0.12
N LYS A 692 27.76 -4.16 -0.23
CA LYS A 692 28.30 -5.47 -0.60
C LYS A 692 27.67 -5.88 -1.92
N THR A 693 28.49 -5.96 -2.97
CA THR A 693 28.05 -6.36 -4.30
C THR A 693 28.82 -7.59 -4.74
N LYS A 694 28.11 -8.70 -4.98
CA LYS A 694 28.73 -9.99 -5.26
C LYS A 694 28.07 -10.70 -6.42
N ALA A 695 28.88 -11.16 -7.38
CA ALA A 695 28.48 -12.15 -8.37
C ALA A 695 29.37 -13.36 -8.25
N TYR A 696 28.80 -14.56 -8.07
CA TYR A 696 29.60 -15.77 -7.79
C TYR A 696 28.86 -17.07 -8.13
N THR A 697 29.61 -18.16 -8.11
CA THR A 697 29.08 -19.52 -8.15
C THR A 697 29.62 -20.30 -6.94
N GLU A 698 28.82 -21.22 -6.41
CA GLU A 698 29.24 -22.11 -5.32
C GLU A 698 29.91 -23.42 -5.82
N ASP A 699 30.33 -24.26 -4.88
CA ASP A 699 31.01 -25.51 -5.17
C ASP A 699 30.17 -26.51 -6.00
N ASN A 700 30.81 -27.24 -6.90
CA ASN A 700 30.22 -28.21 -7.82
C ASN A 700 29.18 -27.65 -8.79
N THR A 701 29.16 -26.33 -9.04
CA THR A 701 28.32 -25.68 -10.06
C THR A 701 28.89 -25.95 -11.45
N GLU A 702 27.99 -26.23 -12.42
CA GLU A 702 28.35 -26.43 -13.82
C GLU A 702 27.70 -25.34 -14.67
N LEU A 703 28.50 -24.44 -15.25
CA LEU A 703 28.04 -23.45 -16.23
C LEU A 703 28.54 -23.85 -17.59
N THR A 704 27.64 -23.92 -18.59
CA THR A 704 27.99 -24.30 -19.96
C THR A 704 27.45 -23.25 -20.94
N ALA A 705 28.35 -22.58 -21.67
CA ALA A 705 28.00 -21.74 -22.80
C ALA A 705 28.11 -22.52 -24.10
N THR A 706 27.02 -22.57 -24.88
CA THR A 706 26.94 -23.34 -26.13
C THR A 706 27.08 -22.47 -27.37
N GLY A 707 27.19 -21.15 -27.22
CA GLY A 707 27.34 -20.21 -28.32
C GLY A 707 28.68 -20.40 -29.05
N THR A 708 28.71 -20.09 -30.32
CA THR A 708 29.90 -20.27 -31.22
C THR A 708 30.45 -18.96 -31.78
N ALA A 709 29.82 -17.82 -31.45
CA ALA A 709 30.33 -16.53 -31.85
C ALA A 709 31.44 -16.05 -30.89
N ASP A 710 32.34 -15.18 -31.37
CA ASP A 710 33.44 -14.62 -30.55
C ASP A 710 32.94 -13.81 -29.33
N THR A 711 31.68 -13.40 -29.30
CA THR A 711 31.00 -12.67 -28.20
C THR A 711 30.24 -13.58 -27.25
N ASP A 712 30.11 -14.87 -27.59
CA ASP A 712 29.37 -15.83 -26.78
C ASP A 712 30.25 -16.35 -25.63
N GLY A 713 29.68 -16.63 -24.43
CA GLY A 713 30.44 -17.14 -23.31
C GLY A 713 29.79 -17.06 -21.96
N ILE A 714 30.62 -17.18 -20.94
CA ILE A 714 30.23 -17.05 -19.54
C ILE A 714 30.77 -15.73 -19.01
N ALA A 715 29.91 -14.90 -18.41
CA ALA A 715 30.28 -13.66 -17.76
C ALA A 715 29.77 -13.62 -16.32
N ILE A 716 30.66 -13.39 -15.36
CA ILE A 716 30.34 -13.19 -13.96
C ILE A 716 30.89 -11.81 -13.57
N THR A 717 30.00 -10.85 -13.28
CA THR A 717 30.38 -9.46 -13.07
C THR A 717 29.71 -8.87 -11.84
N ALA A 718 30.49 -8.13 -11.05
CA ALA A 718 29.97 -7.32 -9.96
C ALA A 718 30.42 -5.87 -10.13
N SER A 719 29.49 -4.92 -10.02
CA SER A 719 29.75 -3.50 -10.19
C SER A 719 29.14 -2.71 -9.02
N ASP A 720 29.92 -1.83 -8.43
CA ASP A 720 29.45 -0.92 -7.38
C ASP A 720 29.89 0.50 -7.72
N ALA A 721 28.93 1.44 -7.75
CA ALA A 721 29.18 2.84 -8.07
C ALA A 721 28.53 3.76 -7.02
N THR A 722 29.33 4.46 -6.26
CA THR A 722 28.88 5.39 -5.22
C THR A 722 29.26 6.83 -5.56
N LYS A 723 28.27 7.72 -5.47
CA LYS A 723 28.43 9.18 -5.58
C LYS A 723 27.95 9.86 -4.31
N LEU A 724 28.76 10.74 -3.76
CA LEU A 724 28.40 11.53 -2.58
C LEU A 724 28.71 13.00 -2.85
N HIS A 725 27.68 13.82 -2.82
CA HIS A 725 27.76 15.26 -3.00
C HIS A 725 27.15 15.98 -1.80
N GLY A 726 27.85 16.93 -1.22
CA GLY A 726 27.23 17.72 -0.18
C GLY A 726 28.18 18.58 0.62
N GLY A 727 27.61 19.32 1.54
CA GLY A 727 28.36 20.23 2.38
C GLY A 727 27.61 20.69 3.63
N ASN A 728 28.38 21.08 4.62
CA ASN A 728 27.91 21.68 5.86
C ASN A 728 28.35 23.13 5.92
N GLY A 729 27.45 24.04 6.27
CA GLY A 729 27.71 25.44 6.40
C GLY A 729 27.10 26.03 7.67
N GLY A 730 27.83 26.98 8.30
CA GLY A 730 27.32 27.71 9.44
C GLY A 730 27.76 29.18 9.42
N ALA A 731 26.84 30.09 9.77
CA ALA A 731 27.13 31.52 9.90
C ALA A 731 26.64 32.06 11.24
N SER A 732 27.52 32.72 11.99
CA SER A 732 27.17 33.47 13.20
C SER A 732 27.44 34.94 12.96
N ILE A 733 26.47 35.78 13.29
CA ILE A 733 26.58 37.23 13.27
C ILE A 733 26.18 37.75 14.67
N GLY A 734 27.14 38.28 15.39
CA GLY A 734 26.98 38.82 16.71
C GLY A 734 27.26 40.33 16.79
#